data_37bd1fb902c43c118e0dd2b75a00c8f3
#
_entry.id   37bd1fb902c43c118e0dd2b75a00c8f3
#
_cell.length_a   1.000
_cell.length_b   1.000
_cell.length_c   1.000
_cell.angle_alpha   90.00
_cell.angle_beta   90.00
_cell.angle_gamma   90.00
#
_symmetry.space_group_name_H-M   'P 1'
#
loop_
_entity.id
_entity.type
_entity.pdbx_description
1 polymer ?
#
loop_
_entity_poly.entity_id
_entity_poly.type
_entity_poly.pdbx_seq_one_letter_code
_entity_poly.pdbx_strand_id
1 'polypeptide(L)'
;MSIVNLVPLTIGVFEGLHQIHAHILQTRFKSDTYILNTLLVMYTKCAHLVDARQLFNNMSRRDTFTWNMMLTGYAKNGHADEAFRIYEQMQQQGKRDVVSWTALIVGLVENGCGEEALEIFSQMQEDVRVMNALVSMYARCGSLDEAQQVFDNMDIKDVVSWNAMIVGYADHGQYAESFDDAQQLFDKMETKNVISWNTMIGGYAELGNSDQCGSMKDAQQVFDSMANRNVISWTAMIGGFSKDGDGEEAFSVFNQMQQEGIVPNTITFISILKLCASTAALLAGKRVHAIINQAGLQADISVGNALVDMYAKCGSIVDAQKVFDKMYERDVVSWNAIITGYAQHGLGEDALQLYNQMQQEGLSPDSTTFVGVLSACSHAGLVYEGLQLFNSMCHDYSIIPTVEHYGCMVDLLGRAGLLNAAEGFIRNMPFEADASIWAAFLGACRIHSNVKLADHAAKILLRTETQNAAVYVQLSNIYAAAGLWDDVEKVRNSMKDRGVKKEPGRTWIELGDQTHSFMIEDRSHPQSEKIYAELDRLGKLIQTAGYVPDTRFVVHDVDEKLKEIALCYHSEKLAIAFGIINMPSGTPIRIIKNLRVCTDCHTFTKFISKITGREIVARDSRRFHHFKNGLCSCGDFW
;
A
#
# COMPACT_ATOMS: atom_id res chain seq x y z
N MET A 1 -20.46 -9.21 4.65
CA MET A 1 -20.87 -10.64 4.71
C MET A 1 -22.26 -10.69 5.30
N SER A 2 -23.24 -11.23 4.60
CA SER A 2 -24.62 -11.28 5.10
C SER A 2 -24.73 -12.31 6.22
N ILE A 3 -25.52 -12.00 7.23
CA ILE A 3 -25.80 -12.81 8.43
C ILE A 3 -26.20 -14.27 8.09
N VAL A 4 -26.66 -14.54 6.88
CA VAL A 4 -27.15 -15.85 6.42
C VAL A 4 -26.03 -16.90 6.26
N ASN A 5 -24.78 -16.50 6.04
CA ASN A 5 -23.66 -17.44 5.84
C ASN A 5 -22.87 -17.77 7.12
N LEU A 6 -23.14 -17.09 8.23
CA LEU A 6 -22.53 -17.37 9.54
C LEU A 6 -23.30 -18.40 10.36
N VAL A 7 -24.58 -18.62 10.05
CA VAL A 7 -25.48 -19.51 10.79
C VAL A 7 -25.05 -20.99 10.79
N PRO A 8 -24.55 -21.60 9.67
CA PRO A 8 -24.16 -23.00 9.70
C PRO A 8 -22.86 -23.27 10.47
N LEU A 9 -21.90 -22.33 10.46
CA LEU A 9 -20.64 -22.46 11.20
C LEU A 9 -20.83 -22.28 12.71
N THR A 10 -21.73 -21.38 13.12
CA THR A 10 -22.06 -21.19 14.54
C THR A 10 -22.86 -22.35 15.13
N ILE A 11 -23.75 -23.00 14.37
CA ILE A 11 -24.52 -24.16 14.81
C ILE A 11 -23.60 -25.36 15.05
N GLY A 12 -22.66 -25.65 14.16
CA GLY A 12 -21.70 -26.74 14.31
C GLY A 12 -20.74 -26.56 15.50
N VAL A 13 -20.27 -25.33 15.74
CA VAL A 13 -19.45 -24.97 16.91
C VAL A 13 -20.25 -25.08 18.20
N PHE A 14 -21.53 -24.71 18.18
CA PHE A 14 -22.44 -24.76 19.31
C PHE A 14 -22.79 -26.21 19.75
N GLU A 15 -23.14 -27.06 18.80
CA GLU A 15 -23.36 -28.49 19.10
C GLU A 15 -22.12 -29.16 19.67
N GLY A 16 -20.92 -28.85 19.14
CA GLY A 16 -19.65 -29.32 19.67
C GLY A 16 -19.39 -28.84 21.10
N LEU A 17 -19.72 -27.59 21.40
CA LEU A 17 -19.53 -26.99 22.73
C LEU A 17 -20.45 -27.66 23.78
N HIS A 18 -21.70 -27.94 23.43
CA HIS A 18 -22.64 -28.64 24.29
C HIS A 18 -22.21 -30.12 24.55
N GLN A 19 -21.68 -30.79 23.53
CA GLN A 19 -21.12 -32.13 23.68
C GLN A 19 -19.92 -32.15 24.63
N ILE A 20 -19.01 -31.20 24.50
CA ILE A 20 -17.86 -31.03 25.40
C ILE A 20 -18.33 -30.76 26.82
N HIS A 21 -19.31 -29.84 27.00
CA HIS A 21 -19.87 -29.55 28.32
C HIS A 21 -20.51 -30.80 28.97
N ALA A 22 -21.35 -31.53 28.22
CA ALA A 22 -21.97 -32.74 28.71
C ALA A 22 -20.91 -33.81 29.09
N HIS A 23 -19.84 -33.93 28.33
CA HIS A 23 -18.74 -34.85 28.64
C HIS A 23 -17.97 -34.42 29.90
N ILE A 24 -17.69 -33.13 30.09
CA ILE A 24 -17.02 -32.61 31.30
C ILE A 24 -17.85 -32.93 32.55
N LEU A 25 -19.20 -32.74 32.49
CA LEU A 25 -20.10 -33.05 33.60
C LEU A 25 -20.10 -34.53 34.01
N GLN A 26 -19.81 -35.46 33.10
CA GLN A 26 -19.72 -36.88 33.34
C GLN A 26 -18.35 -37.34 33.84
N THR A 27 -17.34 -36.47 33.85
CA THR A 27 -15.96 -36.79 34.22
C THR A 27 -15.62 -36.29 35.64
N ARG A 28 -14.42 -36.64 36.12
CA ARG A 28 -13.84 -36.12 37.37
C ARG A 28 -13.58 -34.61 37.32
N PHE A 29 -13.63 -34.00 36.15
CA PHE A 29 -13.35 -32.57 35.92
C PHE A 29 -14.57 -31.67 36.13
N LYS A 30 -15.74 -32.19 36.50
CA LYS A 30 -16.99 -31.45 36.73
C LYS A 30 -16.90 -30.32 37.80
N SER A 31 -15.88 -30.33 38.65
CA SER A 31 -15.64 -29.35 39.70
C SER A 31 -14.28 -28.60 39.52
N ASP A 32 -13.59 -28.82 38.40
CA ASP A 32 -12.34 -28.13 38.11
C ASP A 32 -12.62 -26.70 37.63
N THR A 33 -12.26 -25.73 38.47
CA THR A 33 -12.54 -24.30 38.22
C THR A 33 -11.87 -23.82 36.93
N TYR A 34 -10.67 -24.30 36.59
CA TYR A 34 -9.96 -23.87 35.38
C TYR A 34 -10.67 -24.35 34.10
N ILE A 35 -11.11 -25.59 34.08
CA ILE A 35 -11.83 -26.18 32.93
C ILE A 35 -13.20 -25.50 32.77
N LEU A 36 -13.91 -25.28 33.89
CA LEU A 36 -15.21 -24.60 33.87
C LEU A 36 -15.08 -23.13 33.46
N ASN A 37 -14.03 -22.44 33.87
CA ASN A 37 -13.72 -21.08 33.40
C ASN A 37 -13.43 -21.03 31.90
N THR A 38 -12.69 -22.01 31.36
CA THR A 38 -12.43 -22.11 29.92
C THR A 38 -13.74 -22.31 29.14
N LEU A 39 -14.62 -23.18 29.63
CA LEU A 39 -15.93 -23.41 29.04
C LEU A 39 -16.82 -22.13 29.11
N LEU A 40 -16.75 -21.41 30.22
CA LEU A 40 -17.45 -20.15 30.40
C LEU A 40 -16.99 -19.07 29.39
N VAL A 41 -15.67 -18.96 29.17
CA VAL A 41 -15.09 -18.10 28.13
C VAL A 41 -15.61 -18.45 26.73
N MET A 42 -15.72 -19.75 26.42
CA MET A 42 -16.25 -20.19 25.12
C MET A 42 -17.72 -19.81 24.95
N TYR A 43 -18.58 -20.04 25.96
CA TYR A 43 -19.99 -19.64 25.91
C TYR A 43 -20.15 -18.13 25.76
N THR A 44 -19.41 -17.33 26.51
CA THR A 44 -19.50 -15.85 26.44
C THR A 44 -19.01 -15.31 25.11
N LYS A 45 -17.94 -15.88 24.54
CA LYS A 45 -17.43 -15.49 23.20
C LYS A 45 -18.40 -15.87 22.07
N CYS A 46 -19.15 -16.94 22.22
CA CYS A 46 -20.17 -17.35 21.25
C CYS A 46 -21.53 -16.69 21.46
N ALA A 47 -21.65 -15.72 22.36
CA ALA A 47 -22.88 -15.02 22.72
C ALA A 47 -23.99 -15.93 23.33
N HIS A 48 -23.64 -17.13 23.82
CA HIS A 48 -24.55 -18.06 24.50
C HIS A 48 -24.65 -17.75 26.01
N LEU A 49 -25.16 -16.57 26.33
CA LEU A 49 -25.16 -16.02 27.69
C LEU A 49 -26.06 -16.78 28.65
N VAL A 50 -27.15 -17.40 28.16
CA VAL A 50 -28.03 -18.25 28.97
C VAL A 50 -27.31 -19.46 29.52
N ASP A 51 -26.58 -20.17 28.66
CA ASP A 51 -25.79 -21.34 29.03
C ASP A 51 -24.60 -20.95 29.91
N ALA A 52 -23.95 -19.84 29.59
CA ALA A 52 -22.90 -19.25 30.43
C ALA A 52 -23.41 -18.97 31.84
N ARG A 53 -24.60 -18.37 31.98
CA ARG A 53 -25.24 -18.06 33.28
C ARG A 53 -25.58 -19.33 34.05
N GLN A 54 -26.09 -20.35 33.35
CA GLN A 54 -26.43 -21.63 33.95
C GLN A 54 -25.16 -22.36 34.45
N LEU A 55 -24.12 -22.38 33.66
CA LEU A 55 -22.80 -22.91 34.06
C LEU A 55 -22.26 -22.17 35.29
N PHE A 56 -22.23 -20.82 35.22
CA PHE A 56 -21.78 -19.97 36.32
C PHE A 56 -22.54 -20.25 37.62
N ASN A 57 -23.86 -20.37 37.56
CA ASN A 57 -24.71 -20.64 38.75
C ASN A 57 -24.45 -22.02 39.36
N ASN A 58 -24.09 -23.02 38.55
CA ASN A 58 -23.80 -24.38 38.96
C ASN A 58 -22.38 -24.62 39.47
N MET A 59 -21.48 -23.65 39.29
CA MET A 59 -20.10 -23.72 39.79
C MET A 59 -20.08 -23.65 41.32
N SER A 60 -19.48 -24.69 41.95
CA SER A 60 -19.30 -24.76 43.41
C SER A 60 -18.29 -23.75 43.96
N ARG A 61 -17.27 -23.39 43.17
CA ARG A 61 -16.28 -22.37 43.49
C ARG A 61 -16.20 -21.38 42.34
N ARG A 62 -16.27 -20.09 42.65
CA ARG A 62 -16.10 -18.99 41.71
C ARG A 62 -14.98 -18.12 42.18
N ASP A 63 -13.91 -18.01 41.40
CA ASP A 63 -12.82 -17.08 41.64
C ASP A 63 -13.07 -15.72 40.97
N THR A 64 -12.20 -14.75 41.17
CA THR A 64 -12.32 -13.41 40.57
C THR A 64 -12.35 -13.50 39.05
N PHE A 65 -11.61 -14.45 38.44
CA PHE A 65 -11.60 -14.68 37.00
C PHE A 65 -12.97 -15.15 36.50
N THR A 66 -13.63 -16.08 37.19
CA THR A 66 -14.99 -16.55 36.87
C THR A 66 -16.00 -15.38 36.80
N TRP A 67 -15.94 -14.50 37.80
CA TRP A 67 -16.79 -13.31 37.86
C TRP A 67 -16.50 -12.33 36.73
N ASN A 68 -15.23 -12.03 36.46
CA ASN A 68 -14.80 -11.13 35.39
C ASN A 68 -15.21 -11.65 34.00
N MET A 69 -15.19 -12.97 33.77
CA MET A 69 -15.63 -13.56 32.50
C MET A 69 -17.14 -13.38 32.26
N MET A 70 -17.97 -13.56 33.30
CA MET A 70 -19.42 -13.30 33.19
C MET A 70 -19.71 -11.80 32.95
N LEU A 71 -19.05 -10.95 33.72
CA LEU A 71 -19.18 -9.50 33.60
C LEU A 71 -18.84 -9.03 32.16
N THR A 72 -17.63 -9.40 31.70
CA THR A 72 -17.15 -9.07 30.33
C THR A 72 -18.04 -9.69 29.27
N GLY A 73 -18.52 -10.92 29.50
CA GLY A 73 -19.41 -11.61 28.57
C GLY A 73 -20.74 -10.87 28.38
N TYR A 74 -21.39 -10.45 29.45
CA TYR A 74 -22.62 -9.63 29.37
C TYR A 74 -22.34 -8.26 28.76
N ALA A 75 -21.29 -7.58 29.22
CA ALA A 75 -20.92 -6.25 28.75
C ALA A 75 -20.69 -6.22 27.24
N LYS A 76 -19.84 -7.12 26.70
CA LYS A 76 -19.51 -7.18 25.27
C LYS A 76 -20.66 -7.64 24.36
N ASN A 77 -21.66 -8.30 24.90
CA ASN A 77 -22.81 -8.78 24.13
C ASN A 77 -24.04 -7.85 24.27
N GLY A 78 -23.90 -6.63 24.78
CA GLY A 78 -24.95 -5.63 24.79
C GLY A 78 -25.95 -5.77 25.95
N HIS A 79 -25.63 -6.50 27.02
CA HIS A 79 -26.49 -6.74 28.18
C HIS A 79 -25.97 -5.98 29.41
N ALA A 80 -26.01 -4.65 29.35
CA ALA A 80 -25.49 -3.75 30.39
C ALA A 80 -26.11 -4.01 31.77
N ASP A 81 -27.43 -4.17 31.84
CA ASP A 81 -28.17 -4.42 33.11
C ASP A 81 -27.70 -5.69 33.81
N GLU A 82 -27.52 -6.79 33.05
CA GLU A 82 -27.04 -8.04 33.59
C GLU A 82 -25.58 -7.95 34.03
N ALA A 83 -24.75 -7.23 33.28
CA ALA A 83 -23.38 -6.96 33.65
C ALA A 83 -23.30 -6.21 35.00
N PHE A 84 -24.15 -5.19 35.17
CA PHE A 84 -24.28 -4.44 36.44
C PHE A 84 -24.72 -5.34 37.59
N ARG A 85 -25.69 -6.20 37.40
CA ARG A 85 -26.13 -7.17 38.43
C ARG A 85 -25.02 -8.16 38.83
N ILE A 86 -24.24 -8.63 37.88
CA ILE A 86 -23.05 -9.48 38.16
C ILE A 86 -22.06 -8.69 38.99
N TYR A 87 -21.80 -7.46 38.64
CA TYR A 87 -20.93 -6.57 39.34
C TYR A 87 -21.36 -6.33 40.80
N GLU A 88 -22.62 -6.04 41.07
CA GLU A 88 -23.16 -5.89 42.41
C GLU A 88 -23.00 -7.16 43.27
N GLN A 89 -23.27 -8.34 42.66
CA GLN A 89 -23.05 -9.63 43.33
C GLN A 89 -21.59 -9.88 43.66
N MET A 90 -20.67 -9.49 42.76
CA MET A 90 -19.25 -9.58 42.95
C MET A 90 -18.75 -8.63 44.07
N GLN A 91 -19.34 -7.44 44.16
CA GLN A 91 -19.12 -6.46 45.23
C GLN A 91 -19.46 -7.00 46.59
N GLN A 92 -20.65 -7.61 46.73
CA GLN A 92 -21.13 -8.20 47.99
C GLN A 92 -20.21 -9.34 48.49
N GLN A 93 -19.46 -9.99 47.57
CA GLN A 93 -18.53 -11.04 47.92
C GLN A 93 -17.08 -10.57 48.12
N GLY A 94 -16.80 -9.28 48.02
CA GLY A 94 -15.47 -8.70 48.23
C GLY A 94 -14.44 -9.14 47.18
N LYS A 95 -14.87 -9.50 45.94
CA LYS A 95 -14.04 -10.07 44.87
C LYS A 95 -13.75 -9.09 43.73
N ARG A 96 -13.87 -7.78 43.96
CA ARG A 96 -13.58 -6.76 42.94
C ARG A 96 -12.09 -6.61 42.70
N ASP A 97 -11.72 -6.39 41.46
CA ASP A 97 -10.40 -5.99 41.04
C ASP A 97 -10.47 -4.96 39.89
N VAL A 98 -9.33 -4.46 39.45
CA VAL A 98 -9.23 -3.49 38.34
C VAL A 98 -9.89 -4.02 37.06
N VAL A 99 -9.78 -5.33 36.81
CA VAL A 99 -10.35 -5.97 35.62
C VAL A 99 -11.88 -5.93 35.63
N SER A 100 -12.52 -6.15 36.80
CA SER A 100 -13.97 -6.07 36.94
C SER A 100 -14.52 -4.67 36.69
N TRP A 101 -13.82 -3.66 37.17
CA TRP A 101 -14.18 -2.27 36.94
C TRP A 101 -14.07 -1.89 35.46
N THR A 102 -12.91 -2.16 34.88
CA THR A 102 -12.66 -1.86 33.46
C THR A 102 -13.64 -2.58 32.55
N ALA A 103 -13.95 -3.85 32.80
CA ALA A 103 -14.90 -4.63 32.02
C ALA A 103 -16.32 -4.05 32.08
N LEU A 104 -16.76 -3.57 33.25
CA LEU A 104 -18.10 -2.96 33.41
C LEU A 104 -18.19 -1.63 32.67
N ILE A 105 -17.21 -0.75 32.87
CA ILE A 105 -17.21 0.58 32.27
C ILE A 105 -17.09 0.48 30.74
N VAL A 106 -16.17 -0.34 30.22
CA VAL A 106 -16.06 -0.61 28.77
C VAL A 106 -17.39 -1.12 28.21
N GLY A 107 -18.02 -2.07 28.90
CA GLY A 107 -19.29 -2.61 28.45
C GLY A 107 -20.42 -1.57 28.47
N LEU A 108 -20.49 -0.71 29.46
CA LEU A 108 -21.49 0.37 29.51
C LEU A 108 -21.30 1.39 28.38
N VAL A 109 -20.05 1.81 28.13
CA VAL A 109 -19.73 2.77 27.07
C VAL A 109 -19.99 2.19 25.68
N GLU A 110 -19.56 0.94 25.41
CA GLU A 110 -19.82 0.26 24.14
C GLU A 110 -21.34 0.09 23.86
N ASN A 111 -22.17 0.10 24.90
CA ASN A 111 -23.63 0.01 24.80
C ASN A 111 -24.34 1.37 24.87
N GLY A 112 -23.63 2.49 24.85
CA GLY A 112 -24.21 3.83 24.87
C GLY A 112 -24.72 4.31 26.25
N CYS A 113 -24.35 3.60 27.32
CA CYS A 113 -24.73 3.93 28.72
C CYS A 113 -23.60 4.77 29.37
N GLY A 114 -23.27 5.91 28.77
CA GLY A 114 -22.12 6.74 29.19
C GLY A 114 -22.34 7.40 30.56
N GLU A 115 -23.59 7.79 30.93
CA GLU A 115 -23.87 8.42 32.21
C GLU A 115 -23.72 7.43 33.38
N GLU A 116 -24.17 6.18 33.22
CA GLU A 116 -24.00 5.13 34.22
C GLU A 116 -22.50 4.75 34.37
N ALA A 117 -21.78 4.76 33.27
CA ALA A 117 -20.32 4.55 33.30
C ALA A 117 -19.62 5.66 34.13
N LEU A 118 -20.03 6.92 33.98
CA LEU A 118 -19.51 8.05 34.74
C LEU A 118 -19.90 7.99 36.23
N GLU A 119 -21.11 7.51 36.59
CA GLU A 119 -21.53 7.33 37.98
C GLU A 119 -20.67 6.25 38.67
N ILE A 120 -20.42 5.13 37.99
CA ILE A 120 -19.51 4.09 38.50
C ILE A 120 -18.08 4.63 38.63
N PHE A 121 -17.67 5.43 37.66
CA PHE A 121 -16.37 6.09 37.66
C PHE A 121 -16.17 7.01 38.89
N SER A 122 -17.20 7.80 39.28
CA SER A 122 -17.11 8.69 40.44
C SER A 122 -16.84 7.97 41.76
N GLN A 123 -17.15 6.67 41.84
CA GLN A 123 -16.90 5.82 43.00
C GLN A 123 -15.45 5.24 43.04
N MET A 124 -14.61 5.51 42.02
CA MET A 124 -13.33 4.84 41.81
C MET A 124 -12.09 5.75 41.85
N GLN A 125 -12.24 7.02 42.14
CA GLN A 125 -11.19 8.07 41.97
C GLN A 125 -9.80 7.79 42.57
N GLU A 126 -9.59 6.68 43.25
CA GLU A 126 -8.32 6.40 43.98
C GLU A 126 -7.33 5.46 43.21
N ASP A 127 -7.70 4.78 42.13
CA ASP A 127 -6.78 3.86 41.43
C ASP A 127 -6.35 4.37 40.06
N VAL A 128 -5.12 4.89 39.97
CA VAL A 128 -4.48 5.40 38.72
C VAL A 128 -4.55 4.40 37.56
N ARG A 129 -4.48 3.08 37.82
CA ARG A 129 -4.52 2.04 36.78
C ARG A 129 -5.88 1.95 36.10
N VAL A 130 -6.94 2.19 36.86
CA VAL A 130 -8.31 2.20 36.32
C VAL A 130 -8.51 3.45 35.48
N MET A 131 -8.05 4.60 35.98
CA MET A 131 -8.11 5.87 35.24
C MET A 131 -7.34 5.75 33.92
N ASN A 132 -6.16 5.15 33.91
CA ASN A 132 -5.38 4.91 32.71
C ASN A 132 -6.09 3.99 31.70
N ALA A 133 -6.79 2.96 32.18
CA ALA A 133 -7.60 2.07 31.34
C ALA A 133 -8.78 2.79 30.69
N LEU A 134 -9.42 3.70 31.42
CA LEU A 134 -10.51 4.54 30.91
C LEU A 134 -10.04 5.54 29.86
N VAL A 135 -8.96 6.27 30.15
CA VAL A 135 -8.35 7.18 29.17
C VAL A 135 -8.01 6.42 27.89
N SER A 136 -7.34 5.27 28.00
CA SER A 136 -7.01 4.44 26.83
C SER A 136 -8.24 3.95 26.07
N MET A 137 -9.32 3.64 26.77
CA MET A 137 -10.57 3.16 26.15
C MET A 137 -11.27 4.28 25.39
N TYR A 138 -11.54 5.42 26.04
CA TYR A 138 -12.16 6.57 25.39
C TYR A 138 -11.35 7.06 24.19
N ALA A 139 -10.03 7.12 24.34
CA ALA A 139 -9.13 7.50 23.26
C ALA A 139 -9.24 6.54 22.07
N ARG A 140 -9.25 5.22 22.29
CA ARG A 140 -9.41 4.21 21.23
C ARG A 140 -10.77 4.21 20.55
N CYS A 141 -11.83 4.62 21.27
CA CYS A 141 -13.17 4.77 20.70
C CYS A 141 -13.35 6.09 19.93
N GLY A 142 -12.36 6.96 19.89
CA GLY A 142 -12.42 8.27 19.24
C GLY A 142 -13.10 9.36 20.07
N SER A 143 -13.46 9.06 21.32
CA SER A 143 -14.06 9.99 22.28
C SER A 143 -12.97 10.75 23.03
N LEU A 144 -12.24 11.62 22.32
CA LEU A 144 -11.06 12.31 22.88
C LEU A 144 -11.41 13.33 23.97
N ASP A 145 -12.58 13.98 23.87
CA ASP A 145 -13.06 14.93 24.88
C ASP A 145 -13.33 14.25 26.22
N GLU A 146 -13.97 13.08 26.20
CA GLU A 146 -14.22 12.27 27.38
C GLU A 146 -12.91 11.72 27.95
N ALA A 147 -11.97 11.28 27.09
CA ALA A 147 -10.65 10.86 27.51
C ALA A 147 -9.89 11.99 28.25
N GLN A 148 -9.95 13.21 27.70
CA GLN A 148 -9.34 14.41 28.29
C GLN A 148 -9.99 14.76 29.63
N GLN A 149 -11.31 14.69 29.73
CA GLN A 149 -12.04 14.93 30.97
C GLN A 149 -11.61 13.97 32.09
N VAL A 150 -11.48 12.67 31.75
CA VAL A 150 -10.98 11.67 32.69
C VAL A 150 -9.56 11.98 33.12
N PHE A 151 -8.68 12.27 32.14
CA PHE A 151 -7.29 12.59 32.39
C PHE A 151 -7.12 13.84 33.26
N ASP A 152 -7.88 14.92 33.00
CA ASP A 152 -7.78 16.16 33.76
C ASP A 152 -8.20 15.98 35.22
N ASN A 153 -9.19 15.13 35.49
CA ASN A 153 -9.72 14.82 36.81
C ASN A 153 -8.83 13.83 37.61
N MET A 154 -7.75 13.31 37.03
CA MET A 154 -6.80 12.47 37.75
C MET A 154 -5.96 13.30 38.72
N ASP A 155 -5.96 12.96 40.02
CA ASP A 155 -5.10 13.59 41.04
C ASP A 155 -3.61 13.28 40.79
N ILE A 156 -3.33 12.05 40.35
CA ILE A 156 -1.98 11.58 40.04
C ILE A 156 -1.94 11.13 38.59
N LYS A 157 -1.11 11.76 37.80
CA LYS A 157 -0.84 11.39 36.39
C LYS A 157 0.54 10.75 36.31
N ASP A 158 0.56 9.45 36.01
CA ASP A 158 1.81 8.72 35.75
C ASP A 158 2.17 8.71 34.26
N VAL A 159 3.33 8.16 33.92
CA VAL A 159 3.79 8.06 32.52
C VAL A 159 2.78 7.28 31.63
N VAL A 160 2.02 6.35 32.21
CA VAL A 160 1.01 5.56 31.46
C VAL A 160 -0.21 6.44 31.13
N SER A 161 -0.64 7.31 32.08
CA SER A 161 -1.72 8.26 31.85
C SER A 161 -1.43 9.20 30.69
N TRP A 162 -0.23 9.79 30.71
CA TRP A 162 0.23 10.70 29.66
C TRP A 162 0.33 9.98 28.32
N ASN A 163 0.94 8.79 28.27
CA ASN A 163 1.05 8.01 27.04
C ASN A 163 -0.32 7.62 26.47
N ALA A 164 -1.28 7.28 27.32
CA ALA A 164 -2.62 6.92 26.86
C ALA A 164 -3.31 8.08 26.11
N MET A 165 -3.17 9.31 26.60
CA MET A 165 -3.68 10.51 25.94
C MET A 165 -2.92 10.83 24.66
N ILE A 166 -1.58 10.81 24.70
CA ILE A 166 -0.74 11.12 23.53
C ILE A 166 -1.01 10.13 22.38
N VAL A 167 -1.10 8.82 22.69
CA VAL A 167 -1.46 7.79 21.70
C VAL A 167 -2.86 8.04 21.15
N GLY A 168 -3.83 8.38 22.02
CA GLY A 168 -5.20 8.68 21.59
C GLY A 168 -5.26 9.83 20.60
N TYR A 169 -4.61 10.94 20.88
CA TYR A 169 -4.55 12.07 19.98
C TYR A 169 -3.74 11.78 18.70
N ALA A 170 -2.64 11.03 18.80
CA ALA A 170 -1.83 10.66 17.64
C ALA A 170 -2.54 9.69 16.70
N ASP A 171 -3.24 8.66 17.22
CA ASP A 171 -3.97 7.67 16.41
C ASP A 171 -5.19 8.29 15.67
N HIS A 172 -5.77 9.36 16.24
CA HIS A 172 -6.89 10.10 15.63
C HIS A 172 -6.41 11.36 14.90
N GLY A 173 -5.12 11.52 14.73
CA GLY A 173 -4.44 12.66 14.11
C GLY A 173 -4.65 12.82 12.60
N GLN A 174 -5.75 12.32 12.02
CA GLN A 174 -6.18 12.68 10.65
C GLN A 174 -6.46 14.19 10.50
N TYR A 175 -6.60 14.89 11.62
CA TYR A 175 -6.73 16.33 11.71
C TYR A 175 -5.51 16.91 12.41
N ALA A 176 -4.88 17.89 11.79
CA ALA A 176 -3.72 18.61 12.29
C ALA A 176 -3.87 19.09 13.76
N GLU A 177 -5.06 19.55 14.13
CA GLU A 177 -5.39 20.03 15.47
C GLU A 177 -5.19 18.97 16.56
N SER A 178 -5.55 17.70 16.30
CA SER A 178 -5.39 16.61 17.29
C SER A 178 -3.92 16.27 17.56
N PHE A 179 -3.04 16.42 16.57
CA PHE A 179 -1.63 16.15 16.77
C PHE A 179 -0.90 17.28 17.52
N ASP A 180 -1.35 18.53 17.35
CA ASP A 180 -0.86 19.65 18.15
C ASP A 180 -1.18 19.46 19.64
N ASP A 181 -2.35 18.88 19.97
CA ASP A 181 -2.70 18.52 21.33
C ASP A 181 -1.79 17.40 21.88
N ALA A 182 -1.50 16.38 21.05
CA ALA A 182 -0.51 15.35 21.42
C ALA A 182 0.87 15.95 21.73
N GLN A 183 1.32 16.89 20.91
CA GLN A 183 2.60 17.59 21.10
C GLN A 183 2.59 18.42 22.40
N GLN A 184 1.53 19.17 22.66
CA GLN A 184 1.40 19.94 23.91
C GLN A 184 1.45 19.06 25.15
N LEU A 185 0.79 17.90 25.11
CA LEU A 185 0.84 16.93 26.22
C LEU A 185 2.23 16.34 26.38
N PHE A 186 2.87 15.97 25.28
CA PHE A 186 4.23 15.45 25.28
C PHE A 186 5.21 16.46 25.89
N ASP A 187 5.08 17.75 25.56
CA ASP A 187 5.96 18.80 26.10
C ASP A 187 5.75 19.01 27.60
N LYS A 188 4.52 18.86 28.09
CA LYS A 188 4.16 18.97 29.52
C LYS A 188 4.64 17.76 30.36
N MET A 189 5.00 16.62 29.74
CA MET A 189 5.49 15.47 30.48
C MET A 189 6.83 15.76 31.16
N GLU A 190 6.90 15.61 32.47
CA GLU A 190 8.16 15.73 33.25
C GLU A 190 9.12 14.57 32.93
N THR A 191 8.59 13.35 32.81
CA THR A 191 9.38 12.15 32.52
C THR A 191 8.84 11.48 31.26
N LYS A 192 9.67 11.40 30.24
CA LYS A 192 9.36 10.76 28.95
C LYS A 192 10.00 9.38 28.90
N ASN A 193 9.24 8.37 28.46
CA ASN A 193 9.76 7.03 28.22
C ASN A 193 9.80 6.70 26.72
N VAL A 194 10.35 5.54 26.37
CA VAL A 194 10.49 5.12 24.97
C VAL A 194 9.14 5.07 24.22
N ILE A 195 8.03 4.78 24.92
CA ILE A 195 6.69 4.75 24.30
C ILE A 195 6.27 6.17 23.91
N SER A 196 6.36 7.14 24.82
CA SER A 196 6.01 8.54 24.51
C SER A 196 6.81 9.09 23.32
N TRP A 197 8.12 8.82 23.29
CA TRP A 197 8.98 9.22 22.17
C TRP A 197 8.58 8.55 20.85
N ASN A 198 8.38 7.21 20.85
CA ASN A 198 8.01 6.46 19.65
C ASN A 198 6.65 6.87 19.11
N THR A 199 5.69 7.20 19.98
CA THR A 199 4.36 7.69 19.56
C THR A 199 4.48 9.01 18.81
N MET A 200 5.28 9.95 19.33
CA MET A 200 5.49 11.23 18.66
C MET A 200 6.19 11.07 17.31
N ILE A 201 7.25 10.25 17.24
CA ILE A 201 7.94 9.96 15.97
C ILE A 201 6.98 9.30 14.97
N GLY A 202 6.18 8.32 15.42
CA GLY A 202 5.20 7.64 14.58
C GLY A 202 4.14 8.60 14.04
N GLY A 203 3.61 9.48 14.90
CA GLY A 203 2.63 10.50 14.51
C GLY A 203 3.18 11.47 13.46
N TYR A 204 4.37 12.03 13.66
CA TYR A 204 5.03 12.85 12.65
C TYR A 204 5.28 12.09 11.34
N ALA A 205 5.69 10.83 11.42
CA ALA A 205 5.90 9.97 10.26
C ALA A 205 4.60 9.62 9.51
N GLU A 206 3.44 9.64 10.19
CA GLU A 206 2.13 9.42 9.56
C GLU A 206 1.56 10.66 8.90
N LEU A 207 1.76 11.83 9.50
CA LEU A 207 1.31 13.13 8.97
C LEU A 207 2.05 13.52 7.69
N GLY A 208 3.31 13.13 7.52
CA GLY A 208 4.13 13.44 6.36
C GLY A 208 4.33 14.93 6.15
N ASN A 209 4.67 15.35 4.92
CA ASN A 209 4.85 16.76 4.53
C ASN A 209 3.51 17.50 4.30
N SER A 210 2.53 17.40 5.19
CA SER A 210 1.39 18.31 5.11
C SER A 210 1.83 19.70 5.55
N ASP A 211 1.61 20.72 4.71
CA ASP A 211 1.99 22.12 4.95
C ASP A 211 1.44 22.73 6.26
N GLN A 212 0.66 22.00 7.03
CA GLN A 212 -0.07 22.49 8.19
C GLN A 212 0.34 21.88 9.53
N CYS A 213 1.02 20.74 9.58
CA CYS A 213 1.36 20.09 10.87
C CYS A 213 2.57 19.19 10.76
N GLY A 214 3.67 19.61 11.37
CA GLY A 214 4.83 18.77 11.64
C GLY A 214 5.51 18.22 10.36
N SER A 215 6.80 18.24 10.34
CA SER A 215 7.60 17.71 9.23
C SER A 215 8.44 16.53 9.72
N MET A 216 8.98 15.73 8.81
CA MET A 216 10.02 14.75 9.16
C MET A 216 11.23 15.39 9.86
N LYS A 217 11.40 16.72 9.75
CA LYS A 217 12.39 17.47 10.54
C LYS A 217 12.04 17.51 12.02
N ASP A 218 10.75 17.64 12.36
CA ASP A 218 10.30 17.63 13.76
C ASP A 218 10.42 16.20 14.33
N ALA A 219 10.07 15.17 13.54
CA ALA A 219 10.35 13.78 13.88
C ALA A 219 11.84 13.55 14.17
N GLN A 220 12.73 14.13 13.36
CA GLN A 220 14.18 14.04 13.53
C GLN A 220 14.63 14.74 14.82
N GLN A 221 14.11 15.92 15.13
CA GLN A 221 14.44 16.61 16.40
C GLN A 221 14.01 15.80 17.62
N VAL A 222 12.81 15.21 17.58
CA VAL A 222 12.31 14.32 18.63
C VAL A 222 13.23 13.10 18.76
N PHE A 223 13.57 12.46 17.65
CA PHE A 223 14.46 11.30 17.60
C PHE A 223 15.86 11.61 18.13
N ASP A 224 16.43 12.77 17.77
CA ASP A 224 17.76 13.19 18.21
C ASP A 224 17.78 13.51 19.71
N SER A 225 16.66 13.92 20.27
CA SER A 225 16.50 14.20 21.71
C SER A 225 16.35 12.93 22.56
N MET A 226 16.17 11.75 21.95
CA MET A 226 16.05 10.49 22.66
C MET A 226 17.39 10.05 23.25
N ALA A 227 17.45 9.83 24.57
CA ALA A 227 18.62 9.27 25.25
C ALA A 227 18.85 7.79 24.91
N ASN A 228 17.78 7.01 24.70
CA ASN A 228 17.83 5.59 24.38
C ASN A 228 16.93 5.30 23.19
N ARG A 229 17.52 4.95 22.06
CA ARG A 229 16.82 4.56 20.82
C ARG A 229 16.68 3.06 20.76
N ASN A 230 15.52 2.57 20.36
CA ASN A 230 15.28 1.14 20.16
C ASN A 230 14.88 0.85 18.70
N VAL A 231 14.71 -0.43 18.34
CA VAL A 231 14.34 -0.83 16.99
C VAL A 231 13.04 -0.17 16.47
N ILE A 232 12.10 0.16 17.37
CA ILE A 232 10.83 0.80 16.98
C ILE A 232 11.06 2.25 16.57
N SER A 233 11.83 3.04 17.33
CA SER A 233 12.15 4.42 16.99
C SER A 233 12.89 4.53 15.66
N TRP A 234 13.87 3.65 15.43
CA TRP A 234 14.59 3.59 14.15
C TRP A 234 13.66 3.22 12.99
N THR A 235 12.79 2.21 13.18
CA THR A 235 11.84 1.76 12.15
C THR A 235 10.81 2.84 11.80
N ALA A 236 10.34 3.60 12.80
CA ALA A 236 9.41 4.71 12.58
C ALA A 236 10.06 5.82 11.74
N MET A 237 11.31 6.19 12.03
CA MET A 237 12.07 7.17 11.23
C MET A 237 12.28 6.70 9.78
N ILE A 238 12.71 5.44 9.60
CA ILE A 238 12.89 4.86 8.26
C ILE A 238 11.56 4.84 7.49
N GLY A 239 10.46 4.46 8.16
CA GLY A 239 9.12 4.44 7.57
C GLY A 239 8.63 5.83 7.16
N GLY A 240 8.85 6.84 8.00
CA GLY A 240 8.49 8.23 7.74
C GLY A 240 9.23 8.80 6.53
N PHE A 241 10.56 8.75 6.50
CA PHE A 241 11.35 9.21 5.36
C PHE A 241 11.00 8.45 4.07
N SER A 242 10.66 7.15 4.19
CA SER A 242 10.23 6.36 3.02
C SER A 242 8.88 6.83 2.46
N LYS A 243 7.94 7.26 3.31
CA LYS A 243 6.64 7.83 2.88
C LYS A 243 6.80 9.21 2.24
N ASP A 244 7.67 10.03 2.80
CA ASP A 244 7.97 11.37 2.29
C ASP A 244 8.73 11.36 0.95
N GLY A 245 9.19 10.19 0.52
CA GLY A 245 9.98 10.05 -0.70
C GLY A 245 11.45 10.44 -0.55
N ASP A 246 11.91 10.72 0.68
CA ASP A 246 13.30 11.03 0.99
C ASP A 246 14.10 9.73 1.23
N GLY A 247 14.40 9.09 0.12
CA GLY A 247 15.10 7.80 0.13
C GLY A 247 16.52 7.89 0.66
N GLU A 248 17.21 8.99 0.44
CA GLU A 248 18.61 9.17 0.88
C GLU A 248 18.67 9.22 2.42
N GLU A 249 17.79 9.99 3.05
CA GLU A 249 17.71 10.07 4.51
C GLU A 249 17.25 8.75 5.13
N ALA A 250 16.27 8.05 4.54
CA ALA A 250 15.85 6.75 5.02
C ALA A 250 16.99 5.71 5.02
N PHE A 251 17.83 5.68 3.96
CA PHE A 251 19.02 4.83 3.93
C PHE A 251 20.10 5.28 4.91
N SER A 252 20.28 6.60 5.10
CA SER A 252 21.19 7.16 6.09
C SER A 252 20.83 6.68 7.50
N VAL A 253 19.57 6.80 7.87
CA VAL A 253 19.01 6.34 9.16
C VAL A 253 19.18 4.82 9.31
N PHE A 254 18.91 4.03 8.28
CA PHE A 254 19.10 2.59 8.31
C PHE A 254 20.57 2.19 8.53
N ASN A 255 21.50 2.85 7.85
CA ASN A 255 22.94 2.62 8.04
C ASN A 255 23.39 3.01 9.45
N GLN A 256 22.92 4.14 9.98
CA GLN A 256 23.22 4.58 11.34
C GLN A 256 22.69 3.57 12.39
N MET A 257 21.46 3.07 12.23
CA MET A 257 20.90 2.00 13.08
C MET A 257 21.84 0.80 13.19
N GLN A 258 22.43 0.37 12.06
CA GLN A 258 23.37 -0.75 12.02
C GLN A 258 24.72 -0.40 12.69
N GLN A 259 25.21 0.83 12.49
CA GLN A 259 26.45 1.31 13.13
C GLN A 259 26.33 1.40 14.64
N GLU A 260 25.16 1.75 15.17
CA GLU A 260 24.85 1.74 16.60
C GLU A 260 24.62 0.32 17.17
N GLY A 261 24.72 -0.72 16.33
CA GLY A 261 24.56 -2.12 16.72
C GLY A 261 23.12 -2.55 16.98
N ILE A 262 22.14 -1.76 16.59
CA ILE A 262 20.72 -2.11 16.70
C ILE A 262 20.34 -3.04 15.53
N VAL A 263 19.91 -4.26 15.87
CA VAL A 263 19.54 -5.27 14.86
C VAL A 263 18.17 -4.93 14.26
N PRO A 264 18.08 -4.74 12.92
CA PRO A 264 16.80 -4.53 12.25
C PRO A 264 15.86 -5.73 12.41
N ASN A 265 14.58 -5.47 12.60
CA ASN A 265 13.54 -6.50 12.64
C ASN A 265 12.83 -6.65 11.29
N THR A 266 11.87 -7.60 11.20
CA THR A 266 11.03 -7.84 10.01
C THR A 266 10.41 -6.55 9.47
N ILE A 267 9.85 -5.69 10.35
CA ILE A 267 9.19 -4.44 9.93
C ILE A 267 10.20 -3.46 9.34
N THR A 268 11.38 -3.32 9.96
CA THR A 268 12.47 -2.48 9.44
C THR A 268 12.87 -2.92 8.03
N PHE A 269 13.06 -4.24 7.81
CA PHE A 269 13.43 -4.76 6.49
C PHE A 269 12.31 -4.55 5.46
N ILE A 270 11.04 -4.75 5.83
CA ILE A 270 9.92 -4.49 4.93
C ILE A 270 9.86 -3.01 4.54
N SER A 271 10.07 -2.08 5.48
CA SER A 271 10.05 -0.64 5.22
C SER A 271 11.15 -0.23 4.23
N ILE A 272 12.38 -0.70 4.45
CA ILE A 272 13.50 -0.36 3.55
C ILE A 272 13.39 -1.07 2.18
N LEU A 273 12.81 -2.28 2.11
CA LEU A 273 12.53 -2.96 0.85
C LEU A 273 11.43 -2.26 0.05
N LYS A 274 10.39 -1.74 0.72
CA LYS A 274 9.35 -0.90 0.08
C LYS A 274 9.95 0.37 -0.50
N LEU A 275 10.88 1.00 0.22
CA LEU A 275 11.62 2.15 -0.30
C LEU A 275 12.44 1.77 -1.55
N CYS A 276 13.21 0.68 -1.52
CA CYS A 276 13.93 0.19 -2.69
C CYS A 276 12.99 -0.02 -3.88
N ALA A 277 11.80 -0.57 -3.64
CA ALA A 277 10.78 -0.84 -4.66
C ALA A 277 10.21 0.46 -5.27
N SER A 278 9.91 1.47 -4.45
CA SER A 278 9.35 2.75 -4.91
C SER A 278 10.37 3.57 -5.70
N THR A 279 11.62 3.60 -5.25
CA THR A 279 12.73 4.30 -5.92
C THR A 279 13.38 3.47 -7.02
N ALA A 280 12.99 2.20 -7.17
CA ALA A 280 13.59 1.21 -8.07
C ALA A 280 15.10 1.01 -7.86
N ALA A 281 15.59 1.18 -6.63
CA ALA A 281 17.00 1.08 -6.23
C ALA A 281 17.45 -0.39 -6.10
N LEU A 282 17.74 -1.04 -7.23
CA LEU A 282 18.06 -2.47 -7.28
C LEU A 282 19.32 -2.83 -6.49
N LEU A 283 20.37 -2.03 -6.58
CA LEU A 283 21.64 -2.32 -5.90
C LEU A 283 21.48 -2.23 -4.38
N ALA A 284 20.77 -1.21 -3.89
CA ALA A 284 20.42 -1.08 -2.47
C ALA A 284 19.58 -2.26 -2.00
N GLY A 285 18.55 -2.65 -2.77
CA GLY A 285 17.72 -3.82 -2.48
C GLY A 285 18.52 -5.12 -2.38
N LYS A 286 19.53 -5.33 -3.25
CA LYS A 286 20.44 -6.49 -3.18
C LYS A 286 21.31 -6.48 -1.92
N ARG A 287 21.80 -5.31 -1.48
CA ARG A 287 22.55 -5.19 -0.21
C ARG A 287 21.64 -5.53 0.99
N VAL A 288 20.42 -4.97 1.02
CA VAL A 288 19.44 -5.29 2.06
C VAL A 288 19.11 -6.78 2.09
N HIS A 289 18.93 -7.42 0.93
CA HIS A 289 18.72 -8.88 0.85
C HIS A 289 19.90 -9.68 1.44
N ALA A 290 21.13 -9.25 1.19
CA ALA A 290 22.31 -9.88 1.80
C ALA A 290 22.29 -9.77 3.33
N ILE A 291 21.90 -8.60 3.88
CA ILE A 291 21.78 -8.39 5.33
C ILE A 291 20.66 -9.26 5.92
N ILE A 292 19.51 -9.38 5.25
CA ILE A 292 18.40 -10.28 5.65
C ILE A 292 18.88 -11.72 5.76
N ASN A 293 19.71 -12.18 4.81
CA ASN A 293 20.30 -13.51 4.84
C ASN A 293 21.23 -13.71 6.04
N GLN A 294 22.02 -12.70 6.39
CA GLN A 294 22.90 -12.73 7.57
C GLN A 294 22.11 -12.71 8.88
N ALA A 295 20.95 -12.02 8.90
CA ALA A 295 20.05 -11.96 10.05
C ALA A 295 19.22 -13.24 10.25
N GLY A 296 19.26 -14.21 9.33
CA GLY A 296 18.53 -15.46 9.43
C GLY A 296 17.03 -15.36 9.16
N LEU A 297 16.55 -14.28 8.53
CA LEU A 297 15.14 -14.00 8.27
C LEU A 297 14.64 -14.50 6.90
N GLN A 298 15.40 -15.36 6.22
CA GLN A 298 15.04 -15.90 4.90
C GLN A 298 13.74 -16.73 4.90
N ALA A 299 13.36 -17.28 6.04
CA ALA A 299 12.16 -18.11 6.19
C ALA A 299 10.90 -17.30 6.57
N ASP A 300 11.04 -15.99 6.84
CA ASP A 300 9.89 -15.12 7.13
C ASP A 300 9.12 -14.83 5.85
N ILE A 301 7.85 -15.24 5.80
CA ILE A 301 6.98 -15.08 4.61
C ILE A 301 6.82 -13.60 4.25
N SER A 302 6.65 -12.72 5.23
CA SER A 302 6.44 -11.29 4.99
C SER A 302 7.69 -10.63 4.39
N VAL A 303 8.88 -11.04 4.84
CA VAL A 303 10.16 -10.60 4.26
C VAL A 303 10.33 -11.16 2.84
N GLY A 304 9.99 -12.44 2.64
CA GLY A 304 9.99 -13.08 1.32
C GLY A 304 9.09 -12.33 0.33
N ASN A 305 7.85 -12.03 0.74
CA ASN A 305 6.89 -11.26 -0.06
C ASN A 305 7.43 -9.86 -0.41
N ALA A 306 8.04 -9.16 0.55
CA ALA A 306 8.63 -7.85 0.33
C ALA A 306 9.86 -7.91 -0.61
N LEU A 307 10.66 -8.97 -0.55
CA LEU A 307 11.78 -9.18 -1.46
C LEU A 307 11.30 -9.46 -2.89
N VAL A 308 10.27 -10.29 -3.07
CA VAL A 308 9.66 -10.56 -4.39
C VAL A 308 9.14 -9.26 -5.00
N ASP A 309 8.36 -8.48 -4.25
CA ASP A 309 7.82 -7.19 -4.69
C ASP A 309 8.94 -6.19 -5.03
N MET A 310 9.96 -6.09 -4.17
CA MET A 310 11.11 -5.22 -4.40
C MET A 310 11.85 -5.57 -5.69
N TYR A 311 12.20 -6.85 -5.90
CA TYR A 311 12.89 -7.24 -7.12
C TYR A 311 12.06 -7.02 -8.37
N ALA A 312 10.76 -7.34 -8.33
CA ALA A 312 9.84 -7.09 -9.43
C ALA A 312 9.79 -5.59 -9.76
N LYS A 313 9.57 -4.72 -8.77
CA LYS A 313 9.48 -3.27 -8.96
C LYS A 313 10.82 -2.59 -9.29
N CYS A 314 11.95 -3.24 -9.00
CA CYS A 314 13.27 -2.79 -9.44
C CYS A 314 13.67 -3.33 -10.82
N GLY A 315 12.76 -3.98 -11.56
CA GLY A 315 13.01 -4.44 -12.92
C GLY A 315 13.83 -5.74 -13.01
N SER A 316 13.86 -6.55 -11.96
CA SER A 316 14.59 -7.84 -11.92
C SER A 316 13.65 -9.00 -11.63
N ILE A 317 12.75 -9.30 -12.59
CA ILE A 317 11.77 -10.40 -12.44
C ILE A 317 12.45 -11.77 -12.24
N VAL A 318 13.64 -11.97 -12.82
CA VAL A 318 14.43 -13.20 -12.63
C VAL A 318 14.87 -13.38 -11.17
N ASP A 319 15.31 -12.29 -10.50
CA ASP A 319 15.69 -12.37 -9.09
C ASP A 319 14.44 -12.48 -8.20
N ALA A 320 13.31 -11.84 -8.57
CA ALA A 320 12.02 -12.04 -7.91
C ALA A 320 11.59 -13.51 -7.93
N GLN A 321 11.64 -14.16 -9.11
CA GLN A 321 11.33 -15.58 -9.26
C GLN A 321 12.24 -16.46 -8.41
N LYS A 322 13.55 -16.21 -8.40
CA LYS A 322 14.50 -16.98 -7.56
C LYS A 322 14.18 -16.87 -6.07
N VAL A 323 13.74 -15.71 -5.59
CA VAL A 323 13.32 -15.54 -4.18
C VAL A 323 12.04 -16.33 -3.95
N PHE A 324 11.04 -16.18 -4.82
CA PHE A 324 9.77 -16.89 -4.74
C PHE A 324 9.95 -18.42 -4.73
N ASP A 325 10.81 -18.95 -5.61
CA ASP A 325 11.09 -20.39 -5.69
C ASP A 325 11.76 -20.95 -4.42
N LYS A 326 12.54 -20.11 -3.71
CA LYS A 326 13.24 -20.46 -2.48
C LYS A 326 12.37 -20.34 -1.22
N MET A 327 11.21 -19.69 -1.29
CA MET A 327 10.30 -19.59 -0.15
C MET A 327 9.79 -20.99 0.23
N TYR A 328 9.95 -21.35 1.50
CA TYR A 328 9.50 -22.64 2.02
C TYR A 328 7.98 -22.73 2.09
N GLU A 329 7.34 -21.67 2.54
CA GLU A 329 5.89 -21.50 2.57
C GLU A 329 5.49 -20.30 1.71
N ARG A 330 4.37 -20.41 1.02
CA ARG A 330 3.80 -19.34 0.17
C ARG A 330 2.35 -19.16 0.52
N ASP A 331 1.96 -17.93 0.77
CA ASP A 331 0.57 -17.52 0.98
C ASP A 331 -0.01 -16.82 -0.26
N VAL A 332 -1.26 -16.43 -0.21
CA VAL A 332 -1.92 -15.69 -1.30
C VAL A 332 -1.17 -14.39 -1.65
N VAL A 333 -0.55 -13.74 -0.65
CA VAL A 333 0.22 -12.49 -0.86
C VAL A 333 1.50 -12.78 -1.65
N SER A 334 2.17 -13.91 -1.40
CA SER A 334 3.35 -14.35 -2.15
C SER A 334 3.03 -14.53 -3.64
N TRP A 335 1.93 -15.22 -3.93
CA TRP A 335 1.45 -15.42 -5.30
C TRP A 335 1.02 -14.11 -5.97
N ASN A 336 0.30 -13.24 -5.25
CA ASN A 336 -0.09 -11.93 -5.76
C ASN A 336 1.12 -11.07 -6.10
N ALA A 337 2.17 -11.09 -5.29
CA ALA A 337 3.40 -10.33 -5.54
C ALA A 337 4.09 -10.79 -6.84
N ILE A 338 4.26 -12.09 -7.04
CA ILE A 338 4.94 -12.59 -8.24
C ILE A 338 4.07 -12.46 -9.49
N ILE A 339 2.77 -12.77 -9.45
CA ILE A 339 1.83 -12.60 -10.57
C ILE A 339 1.79 -11.15 -11.02
N THR A 340 1.64 -10.20 -10.08
CA THR A 340 1.66 -8.76 -10.39
C THR A 340 3.01 -8.34 -10.95
N GLY A 341 4.11 -8.90 -10.44
CA GLY A 341 5.44 -8.69 -10.97
C GLY A 341 5.53 -9.05 -12.45
N TYR A 342 5.13 -10.26 -12.83
CA TYR A 342 5.11 -10.70 -14.22
C TYR A 342 4.19 -9.83 -15.10
N ALA A 343 3.01 -9.47 -14.59
CA ALA A 343 2.09 -8.56 -15.29
C ALA A 343 2.74 -7.21 -15.61
N GLN A 344 3.42 -6.60 -14.63
CA GLN A 344 4.11 -5.32 -14.81
C GLN A 344 5.28 -5.40 -15.79
N HIS A 345 5.90 -6.57 -15.93
CA HIS A 345 6.97 -6.84 -16.89
C HIS A 345 6.47 -7.19 -18.31
N GLY A 346 5.15 -7.17 -18.54
CA GLY A 346 4.56 -7.50 -19.84
C GLY A 346 4.63 -8.99 -20.19
N LEU A 347 4.83 -9.84 -19.19
CA LEU A 347 4.93 -11.31 -19.31
C LEU A 347 3.57 -11.93 -18.94
N GLY A 348 2.54 -11.62 -19.72
CA GLY A 348 1.16 -11.97 -19.38
C GLY A 348 0.88 -13.46 -19.36
N GLU A 349 1.41 -14.22 -20.33
CA GLU A 349 1.23 -15.68 -20.39
C GLU A 349 1.87 -16.37 -19.18
N ASP A 350 3.07 -15.93 -18.78
CA ASP A 350 3.75 -16.46 -17.59
C ASP A 350 2.97 -16.13 -16.31
N ALA A 351 2.38 -14.92 -16.22
CA ALA A 351 1.53 -14.53 -15.10
C ALA A 351 0.28 -15.43 -14.98
N LEU A 352 -0.33 -15.79 -16.12
CA LEU A 352 -1.47 -16.72 -16.13
C LEU A 352 -1.05 -18.16 -15.77
N GLN A 353 0.16 -18.59 -16.15
CA GLN A 353 0.69 -19.87 -15.71
C GLN A 353 0.88 -19.93 -14.18
N LEU A 354 1.42 -18.85 -13.59
CA LEU A 354 1.55 -18.74 -12.13
C LEU A 354 0.18 -18.73 -11.42
N TYR A 355 -0.82 -18.07 -11.99
CA TYR A 355 -2.19 -18.12 -11.49
C TYR A 355 -2.76 -19.54 -11.48
N ASN A 356 -2.57 -20.28 -12.57
CA ASN A 356 -3.00 -21.69 -12.64
C ASN A 356 -2.24 -22.55 -11.63
N GLN A 357 -0.94 -22.32 -11.44
CA GLN A 357 -0.15 -23.03 -10.44
C GLN A 357 -0.63 -22.75 -9.01
N MET A 358 -0.94 -21.48 -8.66
CA MET A 358 -1.53 -21.11 -7.37
C MET A 358 -2.80 -21.92 -7.06
N GLN A 359 -3.67 -22.09 -8.06
CA GLN A 359 -4.90 -22.89 -7.91
C GLN A 359 -4.59 -24.39 -7.74
N GLN A 360 -3.60 -24.93 -8.46
CA GLN A 360 -3.16 -26.32 -8.34
C GLN A 360 -2.55 -26.61 -6.96
N GLU A 361 -1.90 -25.63 -6.33
CA GLU A 361 -1.42 -25.73 -4.95
C GLU A 361 -2.55 -25.59 -3.91
N GLY A 362 -3.81 -25.45 -4.35
CA GLY A 362 -5.00 -25.42 -3.49
C GLY A 362 -5.28 -24.05 -2.84
N LEU A 363 -4.63 -22.98 -3.28
CA LEU A 363 -4.86 -21.63 -2.79
C LEU A 363 -6.00 -20.98 -3.59
N SER A 364 -6.95 -20.37 -2.87
CA SER A 364 -8.05 -19.64 -3.49
C SER A 364 -7.61 -18.22 -3.86
N PRO A 365 -7.78 -17.79 -5.14
CA PRO A 365 -7.53 -16.43 -5.56
C PRO A 365 -8.41 -15.43 -4.82
N ASP A 366 -7.85 -14.27 -4.50
CA ASP A 366 -8.55 -13.13 -3.90
C ASP A 366 -8.75 -11.97 -4.89
N SER A 367 -9.36 -10.88 -4.44
CA SER A 367 -9.56 -9.66 -5.24
C SER A 367 -8.24 -9.14 -5.84
N THR A 368 -7.15 -9.15 -5.08
CA THR A 368 -5.82 -8.69 -5.52
C THR A 368 -5.24 -9.61 -6.59
N THR A 369 -5.45 -10.92 -6.48
CA THR A 369 -5.05 -11.90 -7.51
C THR A 369 -5.70 -11.55 -8.85
N PHE A 370 -7.02 -11.27 -8.84
CA PHE A 370 -7.74 -10.93 -10.08
C PHE A 370 -7.29 -9.59 -10.66
N VAL A 371 -6.97 -8.57 -9.86
CA VAL A 371 -6.33 -7.34 -10.38
C VAL A 371 -5.02 -7.68 -11.08
N GLY A 372 -4.18 -8.55 -10.50
CA GLY A 372 -2.91 -8.98 -11.08
C GLY A 372 -3.08 -9.66 -12.44
N VAL A 373 -3.95 -10.69 -12.53
CA VAL A 373 -4.15 -11.44 -13.80
C VAL A 373 -4.89 -10.65 -14.86
N LEU A 374 -5.85 -9.79 -14.50
CA LEU A 374 -6.54 -8.89 -15.45
C LEU A 374 -5.57 -7.83 -15.99
N SER A 375 -4.67 -7.31 -15.15
CA SER A 375 -3.59 -6.42 -15.58
C SER A 375 -2.63 -7.14 -16.53
N ALA A 376 -2.29 -8.41 -16.26
CA ALA A 376 -1.49 -9.24 -17.15
C ALA A 376 -2.15 -9.40 -18.52
N CYS A 377 -3.44 -9.71 -18.55
CA CYS A 377 -4.23 -9.78 -19.79
C CYS A 377 -4.22 -8.44 -20.54
N SER A 378 -4.41 -7.32 -19.83
CA SER A 378 -4.37 -5.99 -20.44
C SER A 378 -3.02 -5.68 -21.08
N HIS A 379 -1.92 -6.03 -20.40
CA HIS A 379 -0.58 -5.76 -20.90
C HIS A 379 -0.15 -6.68 -22.08
N ALA A 380 -0.70 -7.88 -22.16
CA ALA A 380 -0.41 -8.86 -23.21
C ALA A 380 -1.45 -8.90 -24.34
N GLY A 381 -2.56 -8.18 -24.22
CA GLY A 381 -3.64 -8.17 -25.23
C GLY A 381 -4.50 -9.43 -25.24
N LEU A 382 -4.54 -10.16 -24.11
CA LEU A 382 -5.28 -11.41 -23.94
C LEU A 382 -6.76 -11.12 -23.61
N VAL A 383 -7.52 -10.65 -24.62
CA VAL A 383 -8.89 -10.16 -24.45
C VAL A 383 -9.85 -11.27 -24.01
N TYR A 384 -9.74 -12.44 -24.62
CA TYR A 384 -10.63 -13.56 -24.34
C TYR A 384 -10.42 -14.08 -22.92
N GLU A 385 -9.17 -14.29 -22.53
CA GLU A 385 -8.77 -14.73 -21.19
C GLU A 385 -9.20 -13.72 -20.13
N GLY A 386 -9.01 -12.42 -20.39
CA GLY A 386 -9.41 -11.36 -19.48
C GLY A 386 -10.92 -11.34 -19.23
N LEU A 387 -11.75 -11.50 -20.28
CA LEU A 387 -13.20 -11.61 -20.14
C LEU A 387 -13.62 -12.86 -19.36
N GLN A 388 -12.98 -14.00 -19.63
CA GLN A 388 -13.23 -15.24 -18.88
C GLN A 388 -12.88 -15.09 -17.39
N LEU A 389 -11.71 -14.53 -17.08
CA LEU A 389 -11.26 -14.32 -15.71
C LEU A 389 -12.16 -13.35 -14.94
N PHE A 390 -12.62 -12.26 -15.60
CA PHE A 390 -13.55 -11.34 -14.98
C PHE A 390 -14.90 -12.01 -14.67
N ASN A 391 -15.41 -12.82 -15.57
CA ASN A 391 -16.63 -13.60 -15.33
C ASN A 391 -16.43 -14.65 -14.22
N SER A 392 -15.33 -15.40 -14.24
CA SER A 392 -15.00 -16.39 -13.20
C SER A 392 -14.88 -15.73 -11.81
N MET A 393 -14.22 -14.58 -11.73
CA MET A 393 -14.15 -13.80 -10.48
C MET A 393 -15.53 -13.53 -9.87
N CYS A 394 -16.50 -13.13 -10.71
CA CYS A 394 -17.85 -12.78 -10.25
C CYS A 394 -18.69 -14.01 -9.89
N HIS A 395 -18.61 -15.08 -10.71
CA HIS A 395 -19.54 -16.22 -10.64
C HIS A 395 -18.97 -17.41 -9.85
N ASP A 396 -17.69 -17.75 -10.06
CA ASP A 396 -17.07 -18.91 -9.43
C ASP A 396 -16.53 -18.58 -8.03
N TYR A 397 -15.99 -17.37 -7.88
CA TYR A 397 -15.39 -16.92 -6.61
C TYR A 397 -16.27 -15.94 -5.82
N SER A 398 -17.41 -15.52 -6.39
CA SER A 398 -18.32 -14.56 -5.74
C SER A 398 -17.64 -13.26 -5.28
N ILE A 399 -16.59 -12.83 -5.96
CA ILE A 399 -15.87 -11.59 -5.67
C ILE A 399 -16.58 -10.43 -6.37
N ILE A 400 -16.93 -9.41 -5.59
CA ILE A 400 -17.54 -8.18 -6.12
C ILE A 400 -16.46 -7.35 -6.81
N PRO A 401 -16.62 -7.01 -8.12
CA PRO A 401 -15.64 -6.21 -8.83
C PRO A 401 -15.46 -4.82 -8.23
N THR A 402 -14.22 -4.41 -8.05
CA THR A 402 -13.82 -3.07 -7.59
C THR A 402 -13.44 -2.17 -8.77
N VAL A 403 -13.13 -0.90 -8.48
CA VAL A 403 -12.68 0.09 -9.47
C VAL A 403 -11.45 -0.42 -10.24
N GLU A 404 -10.51 -1.08 -9.57
CA GLU A 404 -9.29 -1.61 -10.16
C GLU A 404 -9.59 -2.71 -11.19
N HIS A 405 -10.52 -3.62 -10.91
CA HIS A 405 -10.93 -4.67 -11.84
C HIS A 405 -11.54 -4.08 -13.11
N TYR A 406 -12.47 -3.12 -12.95
CA TYR A 406 -13.05 -2.40 -14.09
C TYR A 406 -12.00 -1.61 -14.87
N GLY A 407 -11.04 -0.98 -14.16
CA GLY A 407 -9.93 -0.27 -14.76
C GLY A 407 -9.07 -1.17 -15.66
N CYS A 408 -8.74 -2.39 -15.19
CA CYS A 408 -8.02 -3.39 -15.99
C CYS A 408 -8.81 -3.80 -17.24
N MET A 409 -10.13 -4.00 -17.12
CA MET A 409 -10.97 -4.37 -18.26
C MET A 409 -11.11 -3.25 -19.28
N VAL A 410 -11.28 -2.01 -18.84
CA VAL A 410 -11.34 -0.83 -19.71
C VAL A 410 -10.00 -0.64 -20.45
N ASP A 411 -8.87 -0.80 -19.75
CA ASP A 411 -7.53 -0.73 -20.37
C ASP A 411 -7.32 -1.86 -21.38
N LEU A 412 -7.73 -3.10 -21.05
CA LEU A 412 -7.66 -4.26 -21.95
C LEU A 412 -8.46 -4.05 -23.24
N LEU A 413 -9.74 -3.74 -23.12
CA LEU A 413 -10.62 -3.51 -24.25
C LEU A 413 -10.19 -2.28 -25.06
N GLY A 414 -9.75 -1.24 -24.35
CA GLY A 414 -9.26 -0.01 -24.96
C GLY A 414 -8.01 -0.23 -25.81
N ARG A 415 -7.01 -0.94 -25.30
CA ARG A 415 -5.78 -1.28 -26.06
C ARG A 415 -6.07 -2.18 -27.25
N ALA A 416 -7.02 -3.09 -27.13
CA ALA A 416 -7.47 -3.96 -28.22
C ALA A 416 -8.28 -3.22 -29.31
N GLY A 417 -8.54 -1.92 -29.15
CA GLY A 417 -9.33 -1.12 -30.10
C GLY A 417 -10.84 -1.31 -29.98
N LEU A 418 -11.29 -2.06 -28.99
CA LEU A 418 -12.71 -2.32 -28.73
C LEU A 418 -13.34 -1.16 -27.92
N LEU A 419 -13.19 0.08 -28.42
CA LEU A 419 -13.53 1.31 -27.69
C LEU A 419 -15.01 1.37 -27.29
N ASN A 420 -15.93 0.92 -28.16
CA ASN A 420 -17.35 0.90 -27.83
C ASN A 420 -17.68 -0.10 -26.72
N ALA A 421 -16.98 -1.24 -26.66
CA ALA A 421 -17.12 -2.21 -25.57
C ALA A 421 -16.55 -1.65 -24.27
N ALA A 422 -15.40 -0.97 -24.33
CA ALA A 422 -14.80 -0.30 -23.16
C ALA A 422 -15.74 0.78 -22.59
N GLU A 423 -16.33 1.64 -23.44
CA GLU A 423 -17.33 2.63 -23.03
C GLU A 423 -18.57 1.96 -22.43
N GLY A 424 -19.05 0.86 -23.04
CA GLY A 424 -20.15 0.06 -22.50
C GLY A 424 -19.85 -0.53 -21.13
N PHE A 425 -18.60 -0.97 -20.90
CA PHE A 425 -18.13 -1.42 -19.60
C PHE A 425 -18.20 -0.31 -18.55
N ILE A 426 -17.72 0.90 -18.89
CA ILE A 426 -17.79 2.09 -18.01
C ILE A 426 -19.24 2.42 -17.65
N ARG A 427 -20.16 2.44 -18.63
CA ARG A 427 -21.59 2.77 -18.41
C ARG A 427 -22.33 1.76 -17.53
N ASN A 428 -21.90 0.49 -17.55
CA ASN A 428 -22.54 -0.60 -16.80
C ASN A 428 -21.90 -0.86 -15.43
N MET A 429 -20.97 -0.02 -14.97
CA MET A 429 -20.40 -0.11 -13.64
C MET A 429 -21.47 0.17 -12.58
N PRO A 430 -21.47 -0.55 -11.45
CA PRO A 430 -22.43 -0.34 -10.35
C PRO A 430 -22.15 0.93 -9.52
N PHE A 431 -21.09 1.66 -9.86
CA PHE A 431 -20.66 2.91 -9.23
C PHE A 431 -20.12 3.89 -10.29
N GLU A 432 -19.96 5.14 -9.94
CA GLU A 432 -19.44 6.16 -10.85
C GLU A 432 -17.95 5.89 -11.15
N ALA A 433 -17.57 5.92 -12.44
CA ALA A 433 -16.20 5.71 -12.86
C ALA A 433 -15.32 6.87 -12.41
N ASP A 434 -14.22 6.56 -11.76
CA ASP A 434 -13.25 7.53 -11.29
C ASP A 434 -12.38 8.09 -12.43
N ALA A 435 -11.54 9.06 -12.08
CA ALA A 435 -10.63 9.71 -13.03
C ALA A 435 -9.62 8.72 -13.64
N SER A 436 -9.22 7.67 -12.92
CA SER A 436 -8.24 6.68 -13.42
C SER A 436 -8.79 5.86 -14.59
N ILE A 437 -10.06 5.47 -14.52
CA ILE A 437 -10.77 4.74 -15.58
C ILE A 437 -10.92 5.61 -16.82
N TRP A 438 -11.39 6.86 -16.65
CA TRP A 438 -11.52 7.78 -17.77
C TRP A 438 -10.17 8.15 -18.40
N ALA A 439 -9.10 8.25 -17.61
CA ALA A 439 -7.74 8.48 -18.11
C ALA A 439 -7.21 7.27 -18.91
N ALA A 440 -7.51 6.03 -18.48
CA ALA A 440 -7.20 4.82 -19.25
C ALA A 440 -7.94 4.81 -20.58
N PHE A 441 -9.25 5.12 -20.57
CA PHE A 441 -10.07 5.20 -21.77
C PHE A 441 -9.62 6.32 -22.73
N LEU A 442 -9.27 7.51 -22.22
CA LEU A 442 -8.68 8.58 -23.03
C LEU A 442 -7.36 8.15 -23.69
N GLY A 443 -6.52 7.42 -22.94
CA GLY A 443 -5.28 6.84 -23.46
C GLY A 443 -5.55 5.86 -24.64
N ALA A 444 -6.57 5.03 -24.53
CA ALA A 444 -6.99 4.12 -25.58
C ALA A 444 -7.52 4.88 -26.82
N CYS A 445 -8.34 5.90 -26.61
CA CYS A 445 -8.82 6.77 -27.70
C CYS A 445 -7.65 7.43 -28.46
N ARG A 446 -6.57 7.79 -27.76
CA ARG A 446 -5.35 8.32 -28.40
C ARG A 446 -4.66 7.27 -29.28
N ILE A 447 -4.49 6.03 -28.79
CA ILE A 447 -3.85 4.95 -29.54
C ILE A 447 -4.60 4.68 -30.86
N HIS A 448 -5.93 4.67 -30.80
CA HIS A 448 -6.80 4.37 -31.96
C HIS A 448 -7.32 5.61 -32.69
N SER A 449 -6.77 6.79 -32.40
CA SER A 449 -7.09 8.07 -33.07
C SER A 449 -8.59 8.39 -33.07
N ASN A 450 -9.33 8.00 -32.05
CA ASN A 450 -10.77 8.26 -31.94
C ASN A 450 -11.04 9.60 -31.24
N VAL A 451 -11.11 10.67 -32.01
CA VAL A 451 -11.30 12.04 -31.53
C VAL A 451 -12.60 12.22 -30.76
N LYS A 452 -13.70 11.62 -31.26
CA LYS A 452 -15.05 11.81 -30.66
C LYS A 452 -15.14 11.26 -29.23
N LEU A 453 -14.67 10.04 -29.03
CA LEU A 453 -14.67 9.41 -27.70
C LEU A 453 -13.62 10.05 -26.78
N ALA A 454 -12.50 10.51 -27.33
CA ALA A 454 -11.49 11.25 -26.58
C ALA A 454 -12.03 12.58 -26.04
N ASP A 455 -12.75 13.35 -26.86
CA ASP A 455 -13.38 14.59 -26.44
C ASP A 455 -14.40 14.36 -25.30
N HIS A 456 -15.18 13.29 -25.41
CA HIS A 456 -16.13 12.91 -24.37
C HIS A 456 -15.43 12.58 -23.04
N ALA A 457 -14.43 11.70 -23.06
CA ALA A 457 -13.67 11.32 -21.88
C ALA A 457 -12.95 12.51 -21.24
N ALA A 458 -12.32 13.35 -22.07
CA ALA A 458 -11.59 14.52 -21.57
C ALA A 458 -12.53 15.56 -20.92
N LYS A 459 -13.75 15.75 -21.45
CA LYS A 459 -14.75 16.64 -20.82
C LYS A 459 -15.14 16.19 -19.43
N ILE A 460 -15.24 14.86 -19.20
CA ILE A 460 -15.53 14.32 -17.87
C ILE A 460 -14.33 14.56 -16.95
N LEU A 461 -13.13 14.19 -17.37
CA LEU A 461 -11.90 14.37 -16.60
C LEU A 461 -11.64 15.82 -16.23
N LEU A 462 -11.84 16.77 -17.15
CA LEU A 462 -11.62 18.20 -16.89
C LEU A 462 -12.67 18.83 -15.97
N ARG A 463 -13.76 18.15 -15.66
CA ARG A 463 -14.73 18.55 -14.63
C ARG A 463 -14.30 18.10 -13.24
N THR A 464 -13.72 16.91 -13.13
CA THR A 464 -13.31 16.31 -11.85
C THR A 464 -11.89 16.67 -11.46
N GLU A 465 -10.96 16.66 -12.43
CA GLU A 465 -9.53 16.91 -12.22
C GLU A 465 -9.04 18.11 -13.05
N THR A 466 -9.44 19.31 -12.66
CA THR A 466 -9.13 20.54 -13.42
C THR A 466 -7.64 20.86 -13.50
N GLN A 467 -6.81 20.32 -12.57
CA GLN A 467 -5.37 20.55 -12.47
C GLN A 467 -4.52 19.44 -13.11
N ASN A 468 -5.12 18.39 -13.66
CA ASN A 468 -4.36 17.27 -14.23
C ASN A 468 -3.78 17.63 -15.61
N ALA A 469 -2.51 17.99 -15.66
CA ALA A 469 -1.79 18.37 -16.88
C ALA A 469 -1.81 17.26 -17.96
N ALA A 470 -1.82 15.98 -17.56
CA ALA A 470 -1.78 14.85 -18.50
C ALA A 470 -3.03 14.81 -19.39
N VAL A 471 -4.20 15.18 -18.88
CA VAL A 471 -5.46 15.22 -19.65
C VAL A 471 -5.37 16.26 -20.78
N TYR A 472 -4.92 17.47 -20.45
CA TYR A 472 -4.75 18.54 -21.45
C TYR A 472 -3.75 18.16 -22.54
N VAL A 473 -2.61 17.57 -22.14
CA VAL A 473 -1.57 17.14 -23.06
C VAL A 473 -2.06 16.03 -23.97
N GLN A 474 -2.75 15.01 -23.43
CA GLN A 474 -3.26 13.89 -24.22
C GLN A 474 -4.33 14.38 -25.22
N LEU A 475 -5.26 15.21 -24.80
CA LEU A 475 -6.31 15.76 -25.67
C LEU A 475 -5.70 16.65 -26.76
N SER A 476 -4.75 17.53 -26.40
CA SER A 476 -4.01 18.35 -27.38
C SER A 476 -3.30 17.48 -28.41
N ASN A 477 -2.69 16.37 -28.00
CA ASN A 477 -2.01 15.44 -28.90
C ASN A 477 -2.99 14.70 -29.83
N ILE A 478 -4.18 14.34 -29.35
CA ILE A 478 -5.23 13.70 -30.16
C ILE A 478 -5.73 14.66 -31.24
N TYR A 479 -6.00 15.90 -30.88
CA TYR A 479 -6.44 16.91 -31.86
C TYR A 479 -5.35 17.22 -32.88
N ALA A 480 -4.07 17.32 -32.44
CA ALA A 480 -2.96 17.56 -33.36
C ALA A 480 -2.78 16.40 -34.35
N ALA A 481 -2.88 15.15 -33.89
CA ALA A 481 -2.83 13.97 -34.77
C ALA A 481 -3.98 13.94 -35.77
N ALA A 482 -5.12 14.55 -35.46
CA ALA A 482 -6.27 14.70 -36.34
C ALA A 482 -6.22 15.97 -37.21
N GLY A 483 -5.18 16.81 -37.11
CA GLY A 483 -5.05 18.05 -37.85
C GLY A 483 -5.98 19.19 -37.36
N LEU A 484 -6.57 19.03 -36.17
CA LEU A 484 -7.52 20.00 -35.57
C LEU A 484 -6.79 21.07 -34.76
N TRP A 485 -6.01 21.92 -35.44
CA TRP A 485 -5.10 22.89 -34.81
C TRP A 485 -5.80 23.95 -33.97
N ASP A 486 -7.00 24.38 -34.37
CA ASP A 486 -7.81 25.35 -33.58
C ASP A 486 -8.22 24.76 -32.22
N ASP A 487 -8.50 23.46 -32.16
CA ASP A 487 -8.86 22.78 -30.91
C ASP A 487 -7.62 22.51 -30.05
N VAL A 488 -6.46 22.27 -30.66
CA VAL A 488 -5.17 22.24 -29.97
C VAL A 488 -4.91 23.56 -29.23
N GLU A 489 -5.12 24.69 -29.92
CA GLU A 489 -4.91 26.02 -29.33
C GLU A 489 -5.88 26.28 -28.19
N LYS A 490 -7.16 25.96 -28.33
CA LYS A 490 -8.17 26.09 -27.27
C LYS A 490 -7.79 25.31 -26.00
N VAL A 491 -7.37 24.04 -26.15
CA VAL A 491 -6.95 23.19 -25.02
C VAL A 491 -5.73 23.75 -24.33
N ARG A 492 -4.72 24.21 -25.09
CA ARG A 492 -3.49 24.81 -24.54
C ARG A 492 -3.75 26.13 -23.82
N ASN A 493 -4.61 26.98 -24.38
CA ASN A 493 -5.01 28.22 -23.73
C ASN A 493 -5.77 27.93 -22.42
N SER A 494 -6.72 26.99 -22.44
CA SER A 494 -7.43 26.56 -21.22
C SER A 494 -6.48 26.02 -20.15
N MET A 495 -5.45 25.27 -20.51
CA MET A 495 -4.41 24.80 -19.59
C MET A 495 -3.63 25.95 -18.97
N LYS A 496 -3.25 26.94 -19.80
CA LYS A 496 -2.51 28.13 -19.37
C LYS A 496 -3.37 29.02 -18.45
N ASP A 497 -4.63 29.26 -18.82
CA ASP A 497 -5.55 30.11 -18.06
C ASP A 497 -5.82 29.55 -16.65
N ARG A 498 -5.76 28.22 -16.50
CA ARG A 498 -5.90 27.54 -15.22
C ARG A 498 -4.58 27.39 -14.45
N GLY A 499 -3.47 27.93 -14.97
CA GLY A 499 -2.16 27.85 -14.32
C GLY A 499 -1.53 26.45 -14.30
N VAL A 500 -2.08 25.49 -15.05
CA VAL A 500 -1.60 24.11 -15.07
C VAL A 500 -0.29 24.01 -15.85
N LYS A 501 0.75 23.51 -15.22
CA LYS A 501 2.08 23.33 -15.82
C LYS A 501 2.31 21.89 -16.25
N LYS A 502 2.88 21.71 -17.44
CA LYS A 502 3.29 20.38 -17.92
C LYS A 502 4.51 19.91 -17.14
N GLU A 503 4.45 18.71 -16.60
CA GLU A 503 5.61 18.05 -16.01
C GLU A 503 6.62 17.66 -17.09
N PRO A 504 7.91 18.02 -16.96
CA PRO A 504 8.93 17.66 -17.92
C PRO A 504 9.23 16.15 -17.86
N GLY A 505 9.43 15.54 -19.02
CA GLY A 505 9.87 14.14 -19.11
C GLY A 505 11.31 14.02 -18.61
N ARG A 506 11.50 13.20 -17.56
CA ARG A 506 12.81 12.92 -16.96
C ARG A 506 13.09 11.43 -16.97
N THR A 507 14.33 11.06 -17.23
CA THR A 507 14.78 9.67 -17.21
C THR A 507 15.99 9.54 -16.29
N TRP A 508 15.95 8.54 -15.40
CA TRP A 508 17.03 8.21 -14.47
C TRP A 508 17.73 6.91 -14.86
N ILE A 509 19.01 6.83 -14.54
CA ILE A 509 19.84 5.64 -14.66
C ILE A 509 20.79 5.54 -13.46
N GLU A 510 20.89 4.35 -12.85
CA GLU A 510 21.85 4.08 -11.78
C GLU A 510 23.19 3.62 -12.34
N LEU A 511 24.28 4.22 -11.87
CA LEU A 511 25.64 3.78 -12.15
C LEU A 511 26.43 3.68 -10.82
N GLY A 512 26.65 2.46 -10.33
CA GLY A 512 27.21 2.25 -9.00
C GLY A 512 26.23 2.77 -7.93
N ASP A 513 26.73 3.67 -7.08
CA ASP A 513 25.93 4.29 -5.99
C ASP A 513 25.37 5.66 -6.38
N GLN A 514 25.49 6.07 -7.65
CA GLN A 514 25.03 7.36 -8.14
C GLN A 514 23.86 7.21 -9.11
N THR A 515 22.86 8.05 -8.93
CA THR A 515 21.72 8.18 -9.85
C THR A 515 21.92 9.40 -10.73
N HIS A 516 21.95 9.18 -12.04
CA HIS A 516 22.04 10.23 -13.05
C HIS A 516 20.66 10.48 -13.66
N SER A 517 20.32 11.74 -13.88
CA SER A 517 19.03 12.12 -14.48
C SER A 517 19.23 12.93 -15.75
N PHE A 518 18.34 12.72 -16.72
CA PHE A 518 18.34 13.42 -18.00
C PHE A 518 16.96 13.96 -18.33
N MET A 519 16.93 15.16 -18.89
CA MET A 519 15.75 15.74 -19.54
C MET A 519 15.95 15.79 -21.04
N ILE A 520 14.92 16.16 -21.78
CA ILE A 520 15.04 16.38 -23.22
C ILE A 520 16.09 17.45 -23.50
N GLU A 521 16.99 17.20 -24.45
CA GLU A 521 18.08 18.12 -24.86
C GLU A 521 19.02 18.56 -23.71
N ASP A 522 19.09 17.77 -22.63
CA ASP A 522 19.88 18.10 -21.44
C ASP A 522 21.38 18.12 -21.75
N ARG A 523 22.02 19.26 -21.53
CA ARG A 523 23.47 19.47 -21.67
C ARG A 523 24.16 19.76 -20.35
N SER A 524 23.45 19.67 -19.24
CA SER A 524 23.98 19.99 -17.90
C SER A 524 24.92 18.93 -17.35
N HIS A 525 24.82 17.71 -17.85
CA HIS A 525 25.63 16.59 -17.37
C HIS A 525 27.12 16.77 -17.72
N PRO A 526 28.08 16.49 -16.79
CA PRO A 526 29.52 16.65 -17.03
C PRO A 526 30.06 15.90 -18.25
N GLN A 527 29.44 14.79 -18.64
CA GLN A 527 29.82 14.00 -19.83
C GLN A 527 28.93 14.31 -21.05
N SER A 528 28.24 15.43 -21.10
CA SER A 528 27.26 15.75 -22.15
C SER A 528 27.87 15.59 -23.57
N GLU A 529 29.05 16.10 -23.83
CA GLU A 529 29.71 16.00 -25.15
C GLU A 529 29.90 14.52 -25.59
N LYS A 530 30.34 13.66 -24.66
CA LYS A 530 30.54 12.23 -24.94
C LYS A 530 29.18 11.53 -25.19
N ILE A 531 28.17 11.88 -24.43
CA ILE A 531 26.83 11.32 -24.54
C ILE A 531 26.23 11.66 -25.91
N TYR A 532 26.32 12.91 -26.32
CA TYR A 532 25.81 13.36 -27.61
C TYR A 532 26.58 12.74 -28.78
N ALA A 533 27.91 12.67 -28.69
CA ALA A 533 28.72 12.01 -29.70
C ALA A 533 28.38 10.52 -29.85
N GLU A 534 28.19 9.82 -28.76
CA GLU A 534 27.75 8.41 -28.77
C GLU A 534 26.35 8.26 -29.34
N LEU A 535 25.43 9.14 -28.98
CA LEU A 535 24.07 9.12 -29.51
C LEU A 535 24.04 9.33 -31.02
N ASP A 536 24.83 10.25 -31.56
CA ASP A 536 24.99 10.45 -32.99
C ASP A 536 25.61 9.21 -33.71
N ARG A 537 26.60 8.57 -33.08
CA ARG A 537 27.18 7.31 -33.56
C ARG A 537 26.13 6.20 -33.63
N LEU A 538 25.36 6.03 -32.53
CA LEU A 538 24.29 5.04 -32.45
C LEU A 538 23.19 5.33 -33.47
N GLY A 539 22.77 6.60 -33.62
CA GLY A 539 21.79 7.05 -34.60
C GLY A 539 22.14 6.62 -36.02
N LYS A 540 23.36 6.84 -36.45
CA LYS A 540 23.87 6.39 -37.77
C LYS A 540 23.80 4.86 -37.93
N LEU A 541 24.17 4.13 -36.89
CA LEU A 541 24.14 2.65 -36.93
C LEU A 541 22.72 2.10 -37.05
N ILE A 542 21.76 2.63 -36.25
CA ILE A 542 20.38 2.15 -36.33
C ILE A 542 19.68 2.55 -37.62
N GLN A 543 19.97 3.74 -38.19
CA GLN A 543 19.47 4.14 -39.51
C GLN A 543 19.94 3.18 -40.59
N THR A 544 21.23 2.76 -40.57
CA THR A 544 21.75 1.73 -41.47
C THR A 544 21.04 0.38 -41.28
N ALA A 545 20.58 0.08 -40.07
CA ALA A 545 19.82 -1.12 -39.75
C ALA A 545 18.30 -1.00 -40.06
N GLY A 546 17.83 0.13 -40.63
CA GLY A 546 16.44 0.34 -41.07
C GLY A 546 15.54 1.09 -40.08
N TYR A 547 16.13 1.73 -39.04
CA TYR A 547 15.34 2.59 -38.16
C TYR A 547 14.91 3.87 -38.88
N VAL A 548 13.61 4.20 -38.75
CA VAL A 548 13.03 5.45 -39.22
C VAL A 548 12.36 6.13 -38.02
N PRO A 549 12.64 7.41 -37.74
CA PRO A 549 11.98 8.15 -36.66
C PRO A 549 10.47 8.22 -36.85
N ASP A 550 9.71 8.00 -35.77
CA ASP A 550 8.25 8.11 -35.80
C ASP A 550 7.78 9.52 -35.43
N THR A 551 7.62 10.38 -36.43
CA THR A 551 7.26 11.80 -36.28
C THR A 551 5.77 12.05 -36.01
N ARG A 552 4.91 11.03 -36.12
CA ARG A 552 3.44 11.16 -36.03
C ARG A 552 2.94 11.78 -34.72
N PHE A 553 3.70 11.66 -33.66
CA PHE A 553 3.34 12.16 -32.34
C PHE A 553 4.10 13.42 -31.90
N VAL A 554 4.87 14.04 -32.81
CA VAL A 554 5.51 15.33 -32.55
C VAL A 554 4.50 16.45 -32.77
N VAL A 555 4.03 17.05 -31.66
CA VAL A 555 2.93 18.00 -31.59
C VAL A 555 3.37 19.43 -31.90
N HIS A 556 4.28 19.60 -32.87
CA HIS A 556 4.71 20.91 -33.36
C HIS A 556 4.38 21.00 -34.84
N ASP A 557 3.75 22.10 -35.22
CA ASP A 557 3.49 22.43 -36.63
C ASP A 557 4.78 22.99 -37.26
N VAL A 558 5.73 22.07 -37.52
CA VAL A 558 7.05 22.34 -38.09
C VAL A 558 7.33 21.30 -39.18
N ASP A 559 8.32 21.57 -40.02
CA ASP A 559 8.72 20.65 -41.08
C ASP A 559 9.21 19.29 -40.50
N GLU A 560 9.19 18.23 -41.33
CA GLU A 560 9.54 16.87 -40.92
C GLU A 560 10.97 16.75 -40.38
N LYS A 561 11.94 17.50 -40.93
CA LYS A 561 13.32 17.48 -40.45
C LYS A 561 13.46 18.03 -39.03
N LEU A 562 12.71 19.08 -38.70
CA LEU A 562 12.69 19.64 -37.36
C LEU A 562 12.00 18.68 -36.37
N LYS A 563 10.96 17.95 -36.80
CA LYS A 563 10.35 16.87 -36.01
C LYS A 563 11.33 15.74 -35.71
N GLU A 564 12.08 15.30 -36.71
CA GLU A 564 13.12 14.28 -36.55
C GLU A 564 14.21 14.73 -35.55
N ILE A 565 14.68 15.97 -35.66
CA ILE A 565 15.67 16.54 -34.73
C ILE A 565 15.12 16.55 -33.30
N ALA A 566 13.87 16.97 -33.10
CA ALA A 566 13.25 16.99 -31.77
C ALA A 566 13.17 15.59 -31.13
N LEU A 567 13.06 14.53 -31.95
CA LEU A 567 13.06 13.14 -31.45
C LEU A 567 14.46 12.62 -31.09
N CYS A 568 15.52 13.19 -31.65
CA CYS A 568 16.89 12.65 -31.48
C CYS A 568 17.38 12.69 -30.03
N TYR A 569 16.96 13.67 -29.24
CA TYR A 569 17.55 13.97 -27.93
C TYR A 569 16.57 13.80 -26.77
N HIS A 570 15.65 12.83 -26.87
CA HIS A 570 14.79 12.47 -25.76
C HIS A 570 15.58 11.92 -24.58
N SER A 571 15.10 12.15 -23.37
CA SER A 571 15.77 11.80 -22.11
C SER A 571 16.15 10.31 -22.03
N GLU A 572 15.31 9.41 -22.57
CA GLU A 572 15.59 7.96 -22.62
C GLU A 572 16.80 7.66 -23.50
N LYS A 573 16.92 8.31 -24.65
CA LYS A 573 18.05 8.11 -25.58
C LYS A 573 19.36 8.58 -24.97
N LEU A 574 19.35 9.73 -24.26
CA LEU A 574 20.51 10.25 -23.52
C LEU A 574 20.92 9.29 -22.40
N ALA A 575 19.98 8.79 -21.61
CA ALA A 575 20.25 7.83 -20.53
C ALA A 575 20.82 6.50 -21.06
N ILE A 576 20.30 5.99 -22.18
CA ILE A 576 20.81 4.78 -22.82
C ILE A 576 22.24 5.00 -23.33
N ALA A 577 22.51 6.12 -24.03
CA ALA A 577 23.86 6.45 -24.50
C ALA A 577 24.84 6.56 -23.33
N PHE A 578 24.46 7.23 -22.24
CA PHE A 578 25.26 7.29 -21.02
C PHE A 578 25.56 5.89 -20.46
N GLY A 579 24.57 5.01 -20.38
CA GLY A 579 24.74 3.62 -19.94
C GLY A 579 25.70 2.81 -20.84
N ILE A 580 25.64 3.03 -22.15
CA ILE A 580 26.54 2.36 -23.10
C ILE A 580 27.98 2.78 -22.88
N ILE A 581 28.24 4.06 -22.62
CA ILE A 581 29.59 4.61 -22.41
C ILE A 581 30.18 4.11 -21.08
N ASN A 582 29.41 4.07 -20.02
CA ASN A 582 29.93 3.95 -18.65
C ASN A 582 29.78 2.55 -18.03
N MET A 583 28.94 1.67 -18.60
CA MET A 583 28.75 0.32 -18.09
C MET A 583 29.49 -0.74 -18.89
N PRO A 584 30.07 -1.78 -18.26
CA PRO A 584 30.75 -2.87 -18.95
C PRO A 584 29.86 -3.52 -20.02
N SER A 585 30.47 -4.01 -21.12
CA SER A 585 29.76 -4.74 -22.17
C SER A 585 29.03 -5.94 -21.59
N GLY A 586 27.77 -6.18 -22.05
CA GLY A 586 26.93 -7.27 -21.56
C GLY A 586 26.14 -6.98 -20.27
N THR A 587 26.46 -5.89 -19.55
CA THR A 587 25.66 -5.48 -18.39
C THR A 587 24.32 -4.91 -18.87
N PRO A 588 23.16 -5.35 -18.34
CA PRO A 588 21.87 -4.77 -18.65
C PRO A 588 21.81 -3.29 -18.28
N ILE A 589 21.27 -2.46 -19.18
CA ILE A 589 21.02 -1.04 -18.92
C ILE A 589 19.61 -0.90 -18.36
N ARG A 590 19.45 -0.27 -17.17
CA ARG A 590 18.15 0.00 -16.55
C ARG A 590 17.89 1.48 -16.50
N ILE A 591 16.77 1.90 -17.06
CA ILE A 591 16.33 3.30 -17.04
C ILE A 591 14.92 3.40 -16.46
N ILE A 592 14.64 4.49 -15.78
CA ILE A 592 13.34 4.80 -15.20
C ILE A 592 12.86 6.12 -15.76
N LYS A 593 11.61 6.19 -16.21
CA LYS A 593 10.98 7.39 -16.74
C LYS A 593 9.73 7.74 -15.97
N ASN A 594 9.55 9.02 -15.63
CA ASN A 594 8.34 9.53 -14.97
C ASN A 594 7.10 9.54 -15.88
N LEU A 595 7.28 9.56 -17.19
CA LEU A 595 6.23 9.55 -18.19
C LEU A 595 6.25 8.23 -18.98
N ARG A 596 5.19 7.97 -19.75
CA ARG A 596 5.14 6.84 -20.67
C ARG A 596 6.21 6.97 -21.76
N VAL A 597 6.89 5.88 -22.10
CA VAL A 597 7.84 5.83 -23.21
C VAL A 597 7.09 6.12 -24.53
N CYS A 598 7.62 6.96 -25.40
CA CYS A 598 7.01 7.24 -26.70
C CYS A 598 7.34 6.14 -27.72
N THR A 599 6.51 6.02 -28.78
CA THR A 599 6.69 5.01 -29.85
C THR A 599 8.08 5.05 -30.48
N ASP A 600 8.59 6.24 -30.69
CA ASP A 600 9.90 6.45 -31.28
C ASP A 600 11.03 5.95 -30.34
N CYS A 601 11.01 6.34 -29.05
CA CYS A 601 11.99 5.84 -28.06
C CYS A 601 11.89 4.32 -27.89
N HIS A 602 10.69 3.76 -27.93
CA HIS A 602 10.49 2.30 -27.86
C HIS A 602 11.15 1.59 -29.06
N THR A 603 10.87 2.05 -30.27
CA THR A 603 11.49 1.53 -31.49
C THR A 603 12.99 1.72 -31.50
N PHE A 604 13.48 2.92 -31.14
CA PHE A 604 14.91 3.20 -30.99
C PHE A 604 15.58 2.18 -30.05
N THR A 605 15.00 1.93 -28.88
CA THR A 605 15.55 1.01 -27.88
C THR A 605 15.61 -0.42 -28.38
N LYS A 606 14.59 -0.87 -29.16
CA LYS A 606 14.61 -2.18 -29.84
C LYS A 606 15.84 -2.29 -30.77
N PHE A 607 16.08 -1.30 -31.62
CA PHE A 607 17.23 -1.29 -32.51
C PHE A 607 18.56 -1.26 -31.74
N ILE A 608 18.66 -0.44 -30.68
CA ILE A 608 19.88 -0.40 -29.84
C ILE A 608 20.14 -1.76 -29.20
N SER A 609 19.12 -2.42 -28.64
CA SER A 609 19.28 -3.76 -28.05
C SER A 609 19.77 -4.79 -29.07
N LYS A 610 19.31 -4.70 -30.33
CA LYS A 610 19.72 -5.57 -31.42
C LYS A 610 21.17 -5.35 -31.84
N ILE A 611 21.60 -4.09 -32.08
CA ILE A 611 22.94 -3.78 -32.58
C ILE A 611 24.02 -3.89 -31.53
N THR A 612 23.69 -3.64 -30.23
CA THR A 612 24.65 -3.73 -29.13
C THR A 612 24.68 -5.09 -28.45
N GLY A 613 23.68 -5.95 -28.70
CA GLY A 613 23.49 -7.22 -27.99
C GLY A 613 23.19 -7.06 -26.52
N ARG A 614 22.92 -5.82 -26.05
CA ARG A 614 22.65 -5.52 -24.64
C ARG A 614 21.16 -5.63 -24.33
N GLU A 615 20.86 -6.18 -23.18
CA GLU A 615 19.54 -6.09 -22.58
C GLU A 615 19.32 -4.68 -22.04
N ILE A 616 18.19 -4.07 -22.37
CA ILE A 616 17.77 -2.75 -21.87
C ILE A 616 16.41 -2.93 -21.18
N VAL A 617 16.31 -2.49 -19.94
CA VAL A 617 15.07 -2.52 -19.15
C VAL A 617 14.65 -1.07 -18.94
N ALA A 618 13.53 -0.69 -19.50
CA ALA A 618 12.93 0.63 -19.29
C ALA A 618 11.68 0.49 -18.45
N ARG A 619 11.64 1.16 -17.28
CA ARG A 619 10.43 1.33 -16.49
C ARG A 619 9.80 2.66 -16.85
N ASP A 620 8.55 2.65 -17.26
CA ASP A 620 7.75 3.86 -17.42
C ASP A 620 6.72 4.02 -16.28
N SER A 621 5.83 4.98 -16.38
CA SER A 621 4.82 5.25 -15.35
C SER A 621 3.83 4.10 -15.11
N ARG A 622 3.79 3.07 -15.97
CA ARG A 622 2.82 1.98 -15.89
C ARG A 622 3.43 0.58 -15.83
N ARG A 623 4.56 0.34 -16.54
CA ARG A 623 5.12 -1.01 -16.67
C ARG A 623 6.60 -1.01 -17.04
N PHE A 624 7.16 -2.21 -17.11
CA PHE A 624 8.49 -2.47 -17.63
C PHE A 624 8.45 -2.87 -19.10
N HIS A 625 9.47 -2.47 -19.83
CA HIS A 625 9.79 -2.88 -21.18
C HIS A 625 11.16 -3.55 -21.18
N HIS A 626 11.22 -4.85 -21.46
CA HIS A 626 12.46 -5.60 -21.59
C HIS A 626 12.83 -5.70 -23.06
N PHE A 627 13.88 -5.00 -23.45
CA PHE A 627 14.39 -5.03 -24.81
C PHE A 627 15.58 -5.97 -24.89
N LYS A 628 15.45 -7.00 -25.71
CA LYS A 628 16.51 -7.99 -25.95
C LYS A 628 16.48 -8.45 -27.40
N ASN A 629 17.65 -8.43 -28.06
CA ASN A 629 17.80 -8.88 -29.46
C ASN A 629 16.81 -8.21 -30.44
N GLY A 630 16.42 -6.97 -30.21
CA GLY A 630 15.49 -6.23 -31.07
C GLY A 630 14.00 -6.49 -30.79
N LEU A 631 13.67 -7.30 -29.79
CA LEU A 631 12.31 -7.56 -29.35
C LEU A 631 12.04 -6.86 -28.02
N CYS A 632 10.76 -6.59 -27.73
CA CYS A 632 10.32 -6.11 -26.43
C CYS A 632 9.33 -7.11 -25.80
N SER A 633 9.39 -7.30 -24.48
CA SER A 633 8.46 -8.15 -23.72
C SER A 633 7.00 -7.77 -23.91
N CYS A 634 6.71 -6.51 -24.26
CA CYS A 634 5.34 -6.04 -24.49
C CYS A 634 4.73 -6.50 -25.83
N GLY A 635 5.50 -7.17 -26.71
CA GLY A 635 5.00 -7.58 -28.02
C GLY A 635 4.52 -6.44 -28.92
N ASP A 636 4.98 -5.20 -28.66
CA ASP A 636 4.49 -3.95 -29.27
C ASP A 636 3.01 -3.61 -28.95
N PHE A 637 2.44 -4.27 -27.94
CA PHE A 637 1.10 -4.03 -27.42
C PHE A 637 1.16 -3.13 -26.17
N TRP A 638 1.17 -1.80 -26.37
CA TRP A 638 1.42 -0.87 -25.26
C TRP A 638 0.84 0.54 -25.46
#